data_e0ef935665d352dd52a12d953b4fe9b4
#
_entry.id   e0ef935665d352dd52a12d953b4fe9b4
#
_cell.length_a   1.000
_cell.length_b   1.000
_cell.length_c   1.000
_cell.angle_alpha   90.00
_cell.angle_beta   90.00
_cell.angle_gamma   90.00
#
_symmetry.space_group_name_H-M   'P 1'
#
loop_
_entity.id
_entity.type
_entity.pdbx_description
1 polymer ?
#
loop_
_entity_poly.entity_id
_entity_poly.type
_entity_poly.pdbx_seq_one_letter_code
_entity_poly.pdbx_strand_id
1 'polypeptide(L)'
;MKSMIKYIYKTVGLLLIFVGALFFFGSRMSTNLNDTSKESKLQGETFPYITLTTQGQKINTLYGYGETTDANVIRETVTPLNDSKTILLNLSDAKDSLTKISYRILDKESGEVYDEKEVGAVSSGDKTITITFDYSFKTSTEYILDVVGTASSGRKIHYYTRLKYYLEDSHLADKLAFARKFHKATFQKSKQDELEQYLEPSSQNANSTLAKVDITSSSDLVTYSAMAPKVISEELVSVKEYNMETACIQYNYFVKAATASGSEIYHMKEFYRVRYAGGHDYLLNFERTMEAEFNPDCASPQTGQLKLGITQEHDSRMLTDAGGSQLYFERGGSLYCYDMKANQVVTVYSSFEQNASYAYKAYNEQDIRLLKVDDEGNLYFCVYGYFPRGEYEGDVAVVLYEYTKDKELKEMVYMPANASYQQLKEDFASYGYVSPRGIYYFTVGNTVYAYNMSGKRLEKLAENIKSTSFMTMEKANCYVWSSSMGRGYGDSLTIYNLENDEKTVIPSEDKNVSIRLLGVIEGNVVFGRVRNSDIVTNADGSKTIPCYQIEIADTAGQIKKTYTKDGQYVQSIRANGNVINMKLCKKSGASYTEAGEDSILTATQQESTKISYESRVTSKSLTEWYIQLPSSFTMEAAPKKEAGPSTVYYSGRYVRLEQPARTKYYVSALGRITASYESARAAIKEADRQMGVVISSKQQIVWERSGSFLMNNIGGLEMTKEGNGVSNLGACAYMILKQNHFTVDAKELSAANKSIYEM
;
A
#
# COMPACT_ATOMS: atom_id res chain seq x y z
N MET A 1 -31.19 62.07 25.47
CA MET A 1 -30.28 62.25 24.32
C MET A 1 -28.92 61.58 24.46
N LYS A 2 -28.13 61.78 25.53
CA LYS A 2 -26.80 61.17 25.72
C LYS A 2 -26.79 59.62 25.78
N SER A 3 -27.85 59.01 26.30
CA SER A 3 -27.96 57.54 26.36
C SER A 3 -28.21 56.88 24.99
N MET A 4 -29.07 57.52 24.18
CA MET A 4 -29.39 57.02 22.83
C MET A 4 -28.20 57.12 21.86
N ILE A 5 -27.39 58.15 21.99
CA ILE A 5 -26.19 58.37 21.22
C ILE A 5 -25.15 57.23 21.54
N LYS A 6 -25.06 56.85 22.80
CA LYS A 6 -24.16 55.77 23.26
C LYS A 6 -24.55 54.36 22.71
N TYR A 7 -25.86 54.13 22.55
CA TYR A 7 -26.37 52.90 21.91
C TYR A 7 -26.10 52.90 20.41
N ILE A 8 -26.26 54.03 19.73
CA ILE A 8 -25.97 54.18 18.30
C ILE A 8 -24.48 53.88 18.02
N TYR A 9 -23.55 54.43 18.81
CA TYR A 9 -22.12 54.16 18.65
C TYR A 9 -21.76 52.68 18.90
N LYS A 10 -22.41 52.03 19.87
CA LYS A 10 -22.21 50.58 20.10
C LYS A 10 -22.74 49.75 18.94
N THR A 11 -23.90 50.07 18.40
CA THR A 11 -24.50 49.34 17.27
C THR A 11 -23.67 49.52 15.99
N VAL A 12 -23.21 50.75 15.72
CA VAL A 12 -22.33 51.03 14.58
C VAL A 12 -20.97 50.32 14.74
N GLY A 13 -20.40 50.28 15.96
CA GLY A 13 -19.14 49.55 16.23
C GLY A 13 -19.30 48.05 16.02
N LEU A 14 -20.39 47.47 16.48
CA LEU A 14 -20.71 46.04 16.26
C LEU A 14 -20.92 45.71 14.77
N LEU A 15 -21.59 46.59 14.05
CA LEU A 15 -21.83 46.48 12.60
C LEU A 15 -20.49 46.51 11.82
N LEU A 16 -19.59 47.42 12.19
CA LEU A 16 -18.25 47.50 11.59
C LEU A 16 -17.40 46.29 11.86
N ILE A 17 -17.47 45.75 13.09
CA ILE A 17 -16.79 44.46 13.43
C ILE A 17 -17.38 43.30 12.63
N PHE A 18 -18.71 43.24 12.52
CA PHE A 18 -19.39 42.21 11.74
C PHE A 18 -19.05 42.29 10.23
N VAL A 19 -19.06 43.49 9.66
CA VAL A 19 -18.64 43.69 8.26
C VAL A 19 -17.16 43.37 8.07
N GLY A 20 -16.29 43.78 9.02
CA GLY A 20 -14.87 43.41 9.01
C GLY A 20 -14.65 41.92 9.10
N ALA A 21 -15.41 41.21 9.95
CA ALA A 21 -15.40 39.76 10.04
C ALA A 21 -15.88 39.08 8.74
N LEU A 22 -16.98 39.58 8.16
CA LEU A 22 -17.47 39.10 6.86
C LEU A 22 -16.44 39.31 5.74
N PHE A 23 -15.77 40.46 5.70
CA PHE A 23 -14.67 40.68 4.74
C PHE A 23 -13.48 39.78 5.01
N PHE A 24 -13.07 39.59 6.26
CA PHE A 24 -11.94 38.74 6.63
C PHE A 24 -12.21 37.25 6.36
N PHE A 25 -13.38 36.76 6.74
CA PHE A 25 -13.77 35.35 6.46
C PHE A 25 -14.17 35.19 5.00
N GLY A 26 -14.85 36.15 4.38
CA GLY A 26 -15.20 36.11 2.97
C GLY A 26 -14.00 36.16 2.06
N SER A 27 -12.94 36.91 2.36
CA SER A 27 -11.71 36.94 1.59
C SER A 27 -10.93 35.62 1.73
N ARG A 28 -10.97 34.96 2.89
CA ARG A 28 -10.39 33.61 3.07
C ARG A 28 -11.25 32.51 2.45
N MET A 29 -12.54 32.65 2.34
CA MET A 29 -13.42 31.73 1.60
C MET A 29 -13.37 31.97 0.08
N SER A 30 -13.18 33.22 -0.35
CA SER A 30 -13.14 33.62 -1.77
C SER A 30 -11.81 33.21 -2.45
N THR A 31 -10.73 32.97 -1.72
CA THR A 31 -9.48 32.44 -2.31
C THR A 31 -9.60 31.00 -2.82
N ASN A 32 -10.72 30.32 -2.52
CA ASN A 32 -11.01 28.99 -3.06
C ASN A 32 -12.06 28.98 -4.20
N LEU A 33 -12.46 30.12 -4.71
CA LEU A 33 -13.54 30.26 -5.71
C LEU A 33 -13.07 30.75 -7.09
N ASN A 34 -11.79 30.93 -7.30
CA ASN A 34 -11.31 31.16 -8.66
C ASN A 34 -11.32 29.80 -9.38
N ASP A 35 -12.23 29.67 -10.33
CA ASP A 35 -12.26 28.62 -11.34
C ASP A 35 -11.07 28.87 -12.28
N THR A 36 -9.88 28.52 -11.81
CA THR A 36 -8.64 28.56 -12.57
C THR A 36 -8.43 27.22 -13.24
N SER A 37 -9.39 26.78 -14.06
CA SER A 37 -9.16 25.64 -14.92
C SER A 37 -7.99 25.98 -15.84
N LYS A 38 -6.89 25.24 -15.69
CA LYS A 38 -5.66 25.40 -16.46
C LYS A 38 -5.52 24.21 -17.40
N GLU A 39 -5.56 24.47 -18.67
CA GLU A 39 -5.12 23.48 -19.64
C GLU A 39 -3.59 23.39 -19.62
N SER A 40 -3.05 22.21 -19.41
CA SER A 40 -1.61 21.96 -19.44
C SER A 40 -1.30 20.65 -20.14
N LYS A 41 -0.19 20.62 -20.87
CA LYS A 41 0.32 19.38 -21.44
C LYS A 41 0.74 18.44 -20.30
N LEU A 42 0.43 17.16 -20.43
CA LEU A 42 0.96 16.13 -19.55
C LEU A 42 2.46 15.97 -19.83
N GLN A 43 3.26 16.75 -19.12
CA GLN A 43 4.72 16.76 -19.30
C GLN A 43 5.33 15.43 -18.88
N GLY A 44 6.44 15.05 -19.50
CA GLY A 44 7.27 13.94 -19.04
C GLY A 44 8.06 14.31 -17.78
N GLU A 45 8.80 13.35 -17.29
CA GLU A 45 9.65 13.46 -16.10
C GLU A 45 10.66 14.62 -16.28
N THR A 46 10.77 15.49 -15.28
CA THR A 46 11.68 16.64 -15.31
C THR A 46 12.76 16.56 -14.24
N PHE A 47 12.48 15.93 -13.09
CA PHE A 47 13.43 15.81 -11.99
C PHE A 47 14.52 14.78 -12.28
N PRO A 48 15.79 15.06 -11.98
CA PRO A 48 16.80 14.01 -11.96
C PRO A 48 16.56 13.03 -10.82
N TYR A 49 16.90 11.76 -11.02
CA TYR A 49 17.11 10.84 -9.91
C TYR A 49 18.59 10.83 -9.48
N ILE A 50 18.85 10.43 -8.24
CA ILE A 50 20.20 10.36 -7.68
C ILE A 50 20.47 8.93 -7.26
N THR A 51 21.55 8.31 -7.76
CA THR A 51 21.98 7.00 -7.28
C THR A 51 23.18 7.16 -6.35
N LEU A 52 23.11 6.57 -5.15
CA LEU A 52 24.16 6.69 -4.16
C LEU A 52 25.27 5.67 -4.39
N THR A 53 26.52 6.07 -4.07
CA THR A 53 27.63 5.14 -3.87
C THR A 53 28.16 5.28 -2.47
N THR A 54 28.19 4.22 -1.71
CA THR A 54 28.76 4.12 -0.36
C THR A 54 29.68 2.92 -0.27
N GLN A 55 30.82 3.05 0.38
CA GLN A 55 31.81 1.97 0.52
C GLN A 55 32.17 1.31 -0.84
N GLY A 56 32.21 2.10 -1.92
CA GLY A 56 32.47 1.61 -3.27
C GLY A 56 31.32 0.84 -3.93
N GLN A 57 30.17 0.72 -3.28
CA GLN A 57 28.98 0.04 -3.81
C GLN A 57 27.96 1.05 -4.31
N LYS A 58 27.56 0.96 -5.60
CA LYS A 58 26.48 1.76 -6.19
C LYS A 58 25.13 1.11 -5.82
N ILE A 59 24.37 1.83 -4.99
CA ILE A 59 23.07 1.37 -4.44
C ILE A 59 22.12 2.55 -4.27
N ASN A 60 20.85 2.28 -4.00
CA ASN A 60 19.84 3.24 -3.59
C ASN A 60 19.63 4.39 -4.59
N THR A 61 18.83 4.13 -5.61
CA THR A 61 18.34 5.21 -6.49
C THR A 61 17.23 5.95 -5.78
N LEU A 62 17.42 7.27 -5.60
CA LEU A 62 16.49 8.17 -4.92
C LEU A 62 15.76 9.02 -5.95
N TYR A 63 14.45 9.13 -5.82
CA TYR A 63 13.61 9.94 -6.69
C TYR A 63 13.22 11.24 -5.98
N GLY A 64 13.02 12.30 -6.75
CA GLY A 64 12.85 13.64 -6.21
C GLY A 64 11.43 13.91 -5.72
N TYR A 65 11.30 14.47 -4.51
CA TYR A 65 10.03 14.98 -3.96
C TYR A 65 9.96 16.49 -4.16
N GLY A 66 8.83 16.99 -4.67
CA GLY A 66 8.61 18.41 -4.97
C GLY A 66 8.43 19.28 -3.73
N GLU A 67 8.00 18.69 -2.61
CA GLU A 67 7.84 19.34 -1.33
C GLU A 67 8.52 18.57 -0.20
N THR A 68 8.75 19.27 0.92
CA THR A 68 9.31 18.63 2.13
C THR A 68 8.28 17.66 2.71
N THR A 69 8.66 16.41 2.84
CA THR A 69 7.86 15.36 3.47
C THR A 69 8.32 15.16 4.91
N ASP A 70 7.40 14.78 5.81
CA ASP A 70 7.77 14.44 7.18
C ASP A 70 8.77 13.28 7.19
N ALA A 71 9.86 13.45 7.92
CA ALA A 71 10.95 12.47 7.98
C ALA A 71 10.48 11.06 8.39
N ASN A 72 9.40 10.99 9.17
CA ASN A 72 8.85 9.73 9.68
C ASN A 72 8.00 8.94 8.67
N VAL A 73 7.75 9.45 7.45
CA VAL A 73 7.03 8.69 6.41
C VAL A 73 7.97 8.03 5.39
N ILE A 74 9.27 8.35 5.43
CA ILE A 74 10.26 7.87 4.46
C ILE A 74 10.95 6.61 4.98
N ARG A 75 10.73 5.48 4.31
CA ARG A 75 11.35 4.20 4.66
C ARG A 75 11.82 3.38 3.44
N GLU A 76 12.03 4.01 2.32
CA GLU A 76 12.27 3.29 1.07
C GLU A 76 13.64 2.58 1.02
N THR A 77 14.69 3.25 1.51
CA THR A 77 16.06 2.74 1.45
C THR A 77 16.86 3.00 2.72
N VAL A 78 17.89 2.19 2.94
CA VAL A 78 18.92 2.40 3.97
C VAL A 78 20.28 2.52 3.30
N THR A 79 21.03 3.55 3.64
CA THR A 79 22.42 3.75 3.18
C THR A 79 23.37 3.52 4.34
N PRO A 80 24.08 2.36 4.38
CA PRO A 80 25.05 2.08 5.40
C PRO A 80 26.28 2.97 5.26
N LEU A 81 26.71 3.58 6.36
CA LEU A 81 27.93 4.37 6.45
C LEU A 81 28.98 3.60 7.26
N ASN A 82 30.22 3.69 6.83
CA ASN A 82 31.40 3.27 7.58
C ASN A 82 32.14 4.50 8.18
N ASP A 83 33.32 4.28 8.71
CA ASP A 83 34.10 5.32 9.37
C ASP A 83 34.52 6.49 8.45
N SER A 84 34.54 6.28 7.12
CA SER A 84 34.80 7.39 6.19
C SER A 84 33.69 8.44 6.19
N LYS A 85 32.46 8.07 6.61
CA LYS A 85 31.26 8.92 6.62
C LYS A 85 31.04 9.64 5.29
N THR A 86 31.32 8.95 4.18
CA THR A 86 31.32 9.54 2.85
C THR A 86 30.35 8.79 1.94
N ILE A 87 29.56 9.56 1.19
CA ILE A 87 28.73 9.06 0.09
C ILE A 87 29.04 9.84 -1.18
N LEU A 88 28.85 9.19 -2.33
CA LEU A 88 28.92 9.81 -3.63
C LEU A 88 27.51 9.85 -4.23
N LEU A 89 27.05 11.00 -4.67
CA LEU A 89 25.82 11.20 -5.41
C LEU A 89 26.13 11.06 -6.90
N ASN A 90 25.46 10.14 -7.59
CA ASN A 90 25.53 10.02 -9.05
C ASN A 90 24.24 10.61 -9.62
N LEU A 91 24.34 11.72 -10.33
CA LEU A 91 23.23 12.48 -10.88
C LEU A 91 22.83 11.92 -12.25
N SER A 92 21.54 11.70 -12.47
CA SER A 92 21.01 11.40 -13.80
C SER A 92 20.88 12.67 -14.66
N ASP A 93 20.83 12.49 -15.97
CA ASP A 93 20.43 13.56 -16.87
C ASP A 93 18.92 13.82 -16.73
N ALA A 94 18.53 15.08 -16.70
CA ALA A 94 17.14 15.49 -16.58
C ALA A 94 16.89 16.85 -17.26
N LYS A 95 15.61 17.13 -17.53
CA LYS A 95 15.20 18.42 -18.13
C LYS A 95 15.47 19.58 -17.18
N ASP A 96 15.22 19.37 -15.87
CA ASP A 96 15.45 20.35 -14.81
C ASP A 96 16.69 19.97 -13.99
N SER A 97 17.87 20.26 -14.55
CA SER A 97 19.15 19.87 -13.93
C SER A 97 19.41 20.61 -12.61
N LEU A 98 20.12 19.95 -11.68
CA LEU A 98 20.49 20.57 -10.41
C LEU A 98 21.62 21.59 -10.61
N THR A 99 21.49 22.73 -9.93
CA THR A 99 22.48 23.82 -9.93
C THR A 99 23.17 23.99 -8.59
N LYS A 100 22.57 23.45 -7.50
CA LYS A 100 23.11 23.52 -6.14
C LYS A 100 22.64 22.33 -5.34
N ILE A 101 23.47 21.84 -4.42
CA ILE A 101 23.15 20.75 -3.48
C ILE A 101 23.47 21.18 -2.06
N SER A 102 22.55 20.85 -1.15
CA SER A 102 22.75 20.86 0.30
C SER A 102 22.18 19.56 0.89
N TYR A 103 22.47 19.30 2.18
CA TYR A 103 21.85 18.17 2.87
C TYR A 103 21.38 18.56 4.27
N ARG A 104 20.45 17.77 4.80
CA ARG A 104 20.02 17.79 6.19
C ARG A 104 20.08 16.38 6.76
N ILE A 105 20.53 16.24 8.00
CA ILE A 105 20.44 15.01 8.80
C ILE A 105 19.33 15.25 9.82
N LEU A 106 18.31 14.41 9.78
CA LEU A 106 17.12 14.56 10.59
C LEU A 106 16.96 13.39 11.57
N ASP A 107 16.40 13.67 12.74
CA ASP A 107 15.84 12.65 13.60
C ASP A 107 14.64 11.98 12.90
N LYS A 108 14.63 10.64 12.88
CA LYS A 108 13.59 9.90 12.16
C LYS A 108 12.20 9.97 12.82
N GLU A 109 12.12 10.34 14.09
CA GLU A 109 10.87 10.36 14.86
C GLU A 109 10.29 11.76 14.98
N SER A 110 11.14 12.71 15.35
CA SER A 110 10.72 14.11 15.56
C SER A 110 10.85 14.98 14.31
N GLY A 111 11.68 14.56 13.33
CA GLY A 111 12.06 15.39 12.19
C GLY A 111 12.97 16.57 12.56
N GLU A 112 13.51 16.60 13.80
CA GLU A 112 14.47 17.61 14.23
C GLU A 112 15.73 17.56 13.37
N VAL A 113 16.22 18.72 12.93
CA VAL A 113 17.44 18.83 12.15
C VAL A 113 18.65 18.76 13.09
N TYR A 114 19.46 17.72 12.93
CA TYR A 114 20.68 17.53 13.68
C TYR A 114 21.90 18.20 13.04
N ASP A 115 21.94 18.22 11.70
CA ASP A 115 23.00 18.86 10.92
C ASP A 115 22.43 19.32 9.57
N GLU A 116 22.88 20.48 9.09
CA GLU A 116 22.52 21.02 7.79
C GLU A 116 23.73 21.70 7.17
N LYS A 117 24.07 21.34 5.93
CA LYS A 117 25.24 21.88 5.25
C LYS A 117 25.00 22.08 3.76
N GLU A 118 25.49 23.21 3.27
CA GLU A 118 25.63 23.42 1.84
C GLU A 118 26.85 22.66 1.30
N VAL A 119 26.63 21.80 0.29
CA VAL A 119 27.69 21.04 -0.38
C VAL A 119 28.37 21.91 -1.43
N GLY A 120 27.57 22.62 -2.22
CA GLY A 120 28.07 23.59 -3.20
C GLY A 120 27.24 23.69 -4.47
N ALA A 121 27.78 24.48 -5.41
CA ALA A 121 27.21 24.59 -6.75
C ALA A 121 27.50 23.34 -7.58
N VAL A 122 26.56 23.00 -8.46
CA VAL A 122 26.68 21.94 -9.46
C VAL A 122 26.93 22.58 -10.81
N SER A 123 28.07 22.31 -11.41
CA SER A 123 28.40 22.81 -12.74
C SER A 123 27.74 21.97 -13.84
N SER A 124 27.48 22.59 -14.98
CA SER A 124 26.97 21.87 -16.15
C SER A 124 27.97 20.78 -16.55
N GLY A 125 27.54 19.52 -16.46
CA GLY A 125 28.38 18.35 -16.76
C GLY A 125 28.90 17.58 -15.55
N ASP A 126 28.73 18.10 -14.32
CA ASP A 126 29.01 17.34 -13.11
C ASP A 126 28.04 16.15 -13.01
N LYS A 127 28.59 14.94 -13.00
CA LYS A 127 27.82 13.71 -12.88
C LYS A 127 27.88 13.11 -11.48
N THR A 128 28.84 13.55 -10.68
CA THR A 128 29.10 13.00 -9.35
C THR A 128 29.44 14.10 -8.34
N ILE A 129 28.88 13.99 -7.13
CA ILE A 129 29.13 14.91 -6.04
C ILE A 129 29.40 14.10 -4.78
N THR A 130 30.50 14.45 -4.08
CA THR A 130 30.89 13.78 -2.83
C THR A 130 30.35 14.55 -1.63
N ILE A 131 29.69 13.83 -0.70
CA ILE A 131 29.32 14.35 0.60
C ILE A 131 30.11 13.59 1.66
N THR A 132 30.84 14.33 2.49
CA THR A 132 31.48 13.81 3.70
C THR A 132 30.82 14.48 4.90
N PHE A 133 30.28 13.65 5.81
CA PHE A 133 29.57 14.12 6.97
C PHE A 133 30.51 14.40 8.14
N ASP A 134 30.43 15.60 8.71
CA ASP A 134 31.15 15.97 9.92
C ASP A 134 30.38 15.58 11.21
N TYR A 135 29.18 15.05 11.06
CA TYR A 135 28.29 14.69 12.15
C TYR A 135 28.78 13.45 12.93
N SER A 136 28.57 13.45 14.26
CA SER A 136 28.91 12.34 15.14
C SER A 136 27.76 11.34 15.22
N PHE A 137 27.72 10.41 14.28
CA PHE A 137 26.68 9.36 14.27
C PHE A 137 26.85 8.37 15.44
N LYS A 138 25.73 7.98 16.04
CA LYS A 138 25.69 6.84 16.96
C LYS A 138 25.61 5.55 16.14
N THR A 139 26.41 4.55 16.52
CA THR A 139 26.42 3.25 15.82
C THR A 139 25.05 2.59 15.88
N SER A 140 24.65 1.89 14.81
CA SER A 140 23.38 1.18 14.66
C SER A 140 22.10 2.04 14.78
N THR A 141 22.25 3.37 14.89
CA THR A 141 21.11 4.30 14.95
C THR A 141 20.73 4.73 13.54
N GLU A 142 19.43 4.79 13.26
CA GLU A 142 18.90 5.30 11.99
C GLU A 142 18.67 6.80 12.06
N TYR A 143 19.07 7.48 11.01
CA TYR A 143 18.84 8.91 10.74
C TYR A 143 18.17 9.04 9.38
N ILE A 144 17.52 10.15 9.11
CA ILE A 144 17.07 10.48 7.76
C ILE A 144 18.06 11.45 7.14
N LEU A 145 18.57 11.12 5.96
CA LEU A 145 19.25 12.04 5.07
C LEU A 145 18.23 12.61 4.09
N ASP A 146 18.13 13.93 4.06
CA ASP A 146 17.45 14.70 3.04
C ASP A 146 18.50 15.44 2.21
N VAL A 147 18.75 15.00 0.98
CA VAL A 147 19.56 15.71 0.01
C VAL A 147 18.66 16.69 -0.73
N VAL A 148 18.96 17.98 -0.60
CA VAL A 148 18.16 19.05 -1.21
C VAL A 148 18.88 19.59 -2.43
N GLY A 149 18.33 19.30 -3.60
CA GLY A 149 18.76 19.85 -4.88
C GLY A 149 18.01 21.14 -5.20
N THR A 150 18.69 22.17 -5.68
CA THR A 150 18.04 23.32 -6.33
C THR A 150 18.16 23.13 -7.83
N ALA A 151 17.03 23.04 -8.49
CA ALA A 151 16.96 22.85 -9.94
C ALA A 151 17.19 24.15 -10.71
N SER A 152 17.46 24.06 -12.00
CA SER A 152 17.63 25.21 -12.90
C SER A 152 16.41 26.12 -12.99
N SER A 153 15.21 25.55 -12.76
CA SER A 153 13.94 26.27 -12.62
C SER A 153 13.84 27.06 -11.31
N GLY A 154 14.72 26.83 -10.35
CA GLY A 154 14.67 27.38 -8.98
C GLY A 154 13.84 26.52 -8.01
N ARG A 155 13.22 25.42 -8.45
CA ARG A 155 12.51 24.48 -7.56
C ARG A 155 13.50 23.80 -6.63
N LYS A 156 13.07 23.55 -5.38
CA LYS A 156 13.77 22.64 -4.48
C LYS A 156 13.24 21.24 -4.67
N ILE A 157 14.15 20.28 -4.74
CA ILE A 157 13.84 18.86 -4.91
C ILE A 157 14.51 18.12 -3.76
N HIS A 158 13.74 17.31 -3.06
CA HIS A 158 14.16 16.56 -1.87
C HIS A 158 14.37 15.09 -2.21
N TYR A 159 15.48 14.51 -1.78
CA TYR A 159 15.83 13.10 -2.00
C TYR A 159 16.14 12.45 -0.66
N TYR A 160 15.38 11.44 -0.30
CA TYR A 160 15.41 10.85 1.02
C TYR A 160 16.02 9.45 1.04
N THR A 161 16.85 9.18 2.05
CA THR A 161 17.27 7.83 2.44
C THR A 161 17.53 7.79 3.94
N ARG A 162 17.40 6.61 4.55
CA ARG A 162 17.85 6.41 5.94
C ARG A 162 19.37 6.21 5.95
N LEU A 163 20.07 6.85 6.87
CA LEU A 163 21.50 6.59 7.13
C LEU A 163 21.64 5.67 8.35
N LYS A 164 22.56 4.73 8.30
CA LYS A 164 22.89 3.87 9.42
C LYS A 164 24.41 3.67 9.51
N TYR A 165 25.02 4.19 10.58
CA TYR A 165 26.47 4.19 10.75
C TYR A 165 26.94 2.94 11.49
N TYR A 166 28.06 2.39 11.04
CA TYR A 166 28.75 1.27 11.67
C TYR A 166 30.26 1.58 11.78
N LEU A 167 30.79 1.46 13.01
CA LEU A 167 32.21 1.62 13.25
C LEU A 167 33.01 0.41 12.77
N GLU A 168 32.48 -0.79 12.98
CA GLU A 168 33.05 -2.05 12.51
C GLU A 168 32.59 -2.36 11.08
N ASP A 169 33.34 -3.22 10.39
CA ASP A 169 32.92 -3.68 9.05
C ASP A 169 31.60 -4.45 9.15
N SER A 170 30.61 -3.89 8.56
CA SER A 170 29.25 -4.47 8.49
C SER A 170 29.06 -5.42 7.29
N HIS A 171 30.14 -5.73 6.57
CA HIS A 171 30.14 -6.67 5.42
C HIS A 171 29.12 -6.32 4.33
N LEU A 172 28.98 -5.03 4.00
CA LEU A 172 28.07 -4.60 2.94
C LEU A 172 28.46 -5.18 1.59
N ALA A 173 29.77 -5.16 1.29
CA ALA A 173 30.28 -5.64 0.01
C ALA A 173 30.04 -7.16 -0.17
N ASP A 174 30.23 -7.96 0.90
CA ASP A 174 30.03 -9.41 0.87
C ASP A 174 28.54 -9.75 0.62
N LYS A 175 27.64 -9.15 1.39
CA LYS A 175 26.19 -9.33 1.25
C LYS A 175 25.67 -8.95 -0.14
N LEU A 176 26.16 -7.84 -0.71
CA LEU A 176 25.83 -7.42 -2.07
C LEU A 176 26.45 -8.34 -3.12
N ALA A 177 27.69 -8.82 -2.89
CA ALA A 177 28.36 -9.74 -3.80
C ALA A 177 27.61 -11.09 -3.87
N PHE A 178 27.14 -11.60 -2.73
CA PHE A 178 26.32 -12.81 -2.70
C PHE A 178 25.02 -12.65 -3.49
N ALA A 179 24.23 -11.58 -3.21
CA ALA A 179 23.01 -11.32 -3.94
C ALA A 179 23.26 -11.20 -5.46
N ARG A 180 24.33 -10.51 -5.85
CA ARG A 180 24.74 -10.36 -7.27
C ARG A 180 25.14 -11.71 -7.89
N LYS A 181 25.84 -12.57 -7.15
CA LYS A 181 26.23 -13.91 -7.60
C LYS A 181 24.98 -14.76 -7.84
N PHE A 182 24.06 -14.79 -6.87
CA PHE A 182 22.79 -15.52 -6.98
C PHE A 182 21.96 -14.99 -8.17
N HIS A 183 21.73 -13.68 -8.25
CA HIS A 183 21.02 -13.03 -9.36
C HIS A 183 21.59 -13.45 -10.73
N LYS A 184 22.89 -13.32 -10.95
CA LYS A 184 23.54 -13.74 -12.20
C LYS A 184 23.39 -15.23 -12.51
N ALA A 185 23.40 -16.07 -11.48
CA ALA A 185 23.24 -17.51 -11.63
C ALA A 185 21.81 -17.87 -12.10
N THR A 186 20.79 -17.09 -11.76
CA THR A 186 19.40 -17.34 -12.20
C THR A 186 19.25 -17.28 -13.72
N PHE A 187 20.09 -16.53 -14.44
CA PHE A 187 20.10 -16.46 -15.91
C PHE A 187 20.86 -17.61 -16.59
N GLN A 188 21.42 -18.55 -15.81
CA GLN A 188 22.27 -19.62 -16.32
C GLN A 188 21.69 -20.98 -15.95
N LYS A 189 21.13 -21.71 -16.92
CA LYS A 189 20.57 -23.06 -16.71
C LYS A 189 21.58 -24.05 -16.12
N SER A 190 22.86 -23.92 -16.45
CA SER A 190 23.95 -24.74 -15.91
C SER A 190 24.23 -24.54 -14.43
N LYS A 191 23.57 -23.54 -13.80
CA LYS A 191 23.73 -23.20 -12.37
C LYS A 191 22.56 -23.68 -11.50
N GLN A 192 21.63 -24.47 -12.03
CA GLN A 192 20.48 -24.99 -11.27
C GLN A 192 20.92 -25.74 -10.02
N ASP A 193 21.86 -26.69 -10.15
CA ASP A 193 22.38 -27.49 -9.02
C ASP A 193 23.09 -26.61 -7.96
N GLU A 194 23.79 -25.54 -8.39
CA GLU A 194 24.41 -24.59 -7.47
C GLU A 194 23.35 -23.74 -6.73
N LEU A 195 22.25 -23.38 -7.37
CA LEU A 195 21.18 -22.61 -6.76
C LEU A 195 20.33 -23.45 -5.81
N GLU A 196 20.16 -24.74 -6.09
CA GLU A 196 19.29 -25.63 -5.32
C GLU A 196 19.69 -25.71 -3.85
N GLN A 197 21.01 -25.61 -3.54
CA GLN A 197 21.50 -25.60 -2.15
C GLN A 197 21.02 -24.41 -1.30
N TYR A 198 20.52 -23.34 -1.93
CA TYR A 198 19.99 -22.15 -1.26
C TYR A 198 18.47 -22.11 -1.22
N LEU A 199 17.79 -23.04 -1.87
CA LEU A 199 16.33 -23.08 -2.00
C LEU A 199 15.75 -24.11 -1.02
N GLU A 200 14.47 -23.91 -0.70
CA GLU A 200 13.66 -24.80 0.17
C GLU A 200 12.44 -25.33 -0.61
N PRO A 201 12.64 -26.13 -1.68
CA PRO A 201 11.54 -26.54 -2.56
C PRO A 201 10.43 -27.24 -1.80
N SER A 202 9.19 -26.77 -1.98
CA SER A 202 8.01 -27.34 -1.34
C SER A 202 7.08 -27.96 -2.38
N SER A 203 6.66 -29.20 -2.17
CA SER A 203 5.65 -29.87 -2.99
C SER A 203 4.28 -29.19 -2.93
N GLN A 204 4.03 -28.35 -1.92
CA GLN A 204 2.82 -27.53 -1.82
C GLN A 204 2.86 -26.31 -2.75
N ASN A 205 4.04 -25.92 -3.24
CA ASN A 205 4.24 -24.84 -4.18
C ASN A 205 4.42 -25.40 -5.60
N ALA A 206 3.44 -26.17 -6.09
CA ALA A 206 3.40 -26.67 -7.47
C ALA A 206 3.07 -25.51 -8.44
N ASN A 207 3.98 -24.53 -8.52
CA ASN A 207 3.81 -23.32 -9.30
C ASN A 207 4.19 -23.58 -10.77
N SER A 208 3.33 -23.20 -11.72
CA SER A 208 3.57 -23.23 -13.16
C SER A 208 3.75 -21.83 -13.77
N THR A 209 3.99 -20.81 -12.94
CA THR A 209 4.10 -19.42 -13.38
C THR A 209 5.44 -18.81 -12.97
N LEU A 210 5.98 -17.95 -13.82
CA LEU A 210 7.12 -17.07 -13.49
C LEU A 210 6.70 -15.74 -12.89
N ALA A 211 5.39 -15.47 -12.80
CA ALA A 211 4.87 -14.20 -12.27
C ALA A 211 5.32 -13.97 -10.81
N LYS A 212 5.43 -15.06 -10.04
CA LYS A 212 6.02 -15.06 -8.72
C LYS A 212 6.83 -16.32 -8.48
N VAL A 213 8.08 -16.17 -8.15
CA VAL A 213 9.03 -17.22 -7.79
C VAL A 213 9.68 -16.85 -6.47
N ASP A 214 9.78 -17.76 -5.54
CA ASP A 214 10.35 -17.51 -4.20
C ASP A 214 11.31 -18.65 -3.77
N ILE A 215 11.79 -18.55 -2.55
CA ILE A 215 12.76 -19.53 -1.99
C ILE A 215 12.21 -20.95 -1.94
N THR A 216 10.88 -21.15 -1.97
CA THR A 216 10.24 -22.48 -1.97
C THR A 216 9.98 -23.03 -3.38
N SER A 217 10.31 -22.27 -4.41
CA SER A 217 10.16 -22.65 -5.81
C SER A 217 11.30 -23.59 -6.27
N SER A 218 11.04 -24.37 -7.33
CA SER A 218 12.08 -25.24 -7.91
C SER A 218 13.20 -24.43 -8.57
N SER A 219 14.41 -24.99 -8.62
CA SER A 219 15.55 -24.36 -9.28
C SER A 219 15.31 -24.13 -10.79
N ASP A 220 14.43 -24.92 -11.43
CA ASP A 220 14.01 -24.71 -12.81
C ASP A 220 13.23 -23.39 -12.97
N LEU A 221 12.26 -23.11 -12.10
CA LEU A 221 11.52 -21.83 -12.11
C LEU A 221 12.42 -20.64 -11.75
N VAL A 222 13.32 -20.84 -10.77
CA VAL A 222 14.30 -19.82 -10.38
C VAL A 222 15.21 -19.46 -11.57
N THR A 223 15.55 -20.42 -12.43
CA THR A 223 16.31 -20.20 -13.68
C THR A 223 15.42 -19.98 -14.91
N TYR A 224 14.22 -19.44 -14.73
CA TYR A 224 13.26 -19.06 -15.78
C TYR A 224 12.69 -20.21 -16.62
N SER A 225 12.73 -21.45 -16.15
CA SER A 225 12.20 -22.63 -16.85
C SER A 225 12.60 -22.66 -18.33
N ALA A 226 11.69 -22.76 -19.26
CA ALA A 226 11.98 -22.78 -20.70
C ALA A 226 12.13 -21.37 -21.34
N MET A 227 12.06 -20.30 -20.54
CA MET A 227 12.28 -18.94 -21.01
C MET A 227 13.77 -18.57 -20.95
N ALA A 228 14.21 -17.72 -21.88
CA ALA A 228 15.57 -17.18 -21.93
C ALA A 228 15.52 -15.64 -21.96
N PRO A 229 15.21 -14.99 -20.82
CA PRO A 229 15.12 -13.54 -20.77
C PRO A 229 16.50 -12.89 -20.91
N LYS A 230 16.54 -11.70 -21.51
CA LYS A 230 17.74 -10.87 -21.63
C LYS A 230 17.50 -9.54 -20.93
N VAL A 231 18.39 -9.14 -20.05
CA VAL A 231 18.36 -7.84 -19.38
C VAL A 231 18.53 -6.72 -20.44
N ILE A 232 17.66 -5.72 -20.39
CA ILE A 232 17.62 -4.59 -21.32
C ILE A 232 17.74 -3.22 -20.63
N SER A 233 17.85 -3.20 -19.34
CA SER A 233 18.00 -1.98 -18.53
C SER A 233 19.18 -2.08 -17.58
N GLU A 234 19.54 -0.96 -16.94
CA GLU A 234 20.36 -1.00 -15.73
C GLU A 234 19.62 -1.78 -14.63
N GLU A 235 20.36 -2.58 -13.88
CA GLU A 235 19.89 -3.28 -12.69
C GLU A 235 20.00 -2.34 -11.48
N LEU A 236 18.88 -1.73 -11.06
CA LEU A 236 18.87 -0.82 -9.92
C LEU A 236 18.85 -1.63 -8.62
N VAL A 237 19.88 -1.45 -7.80
CA VAL A 237 20.05 -2.16 -6.53
C VAL A 237 19.70 -1.23 -5.37
N SER A 238 18.79 -1.66 -4.51
CA SER A 238 18.38 -0.92 -3.31
C SER A 238 18.54 -1.77 -2.06
N VAL A 239 19.05 -1.17 -0.99
CA VAL A 239 19.09 -1.77 0.35
C VAL A 239 17.86 -1.29 1.10
N LYS A 240 16.95 -2.21 1.44
CA LYS A 240 15.66 -1.92 2.08
C LYS A 240 15.75 -1.93 3.60
N GLU A 241 16.44 -2.91 4.17
CA GLU A 241 16.77 -3.01 5.60
C GLU A 241 18.21 -3.48 5.75
N TYR A 242 18.86 -3.05 6.81
CA TYR A 242 20.28 -3.34 7.02
C TYR A 242 20.65 -3.38 8.50
N ASN A 243 21.41 -4.39 8.89
CA ASN A 243 22.08 -4.48 10.18
C ASN A 243 23.44 -5.19 10.03
N MET A 244 24.16 -5.40 11.12
CA MET A 244 25.50 -6.02 11.09
C MET A 244 25.49 -7.39 10.41
N GLU A 245 24.50 -8.23 10.70
CA GLU A 245 24.45 -9.60 10.17
C GLU A 245 23.67 -9.68 8.85
N THR A 246 22.55 -8.98 8.70
CA THR A 246 21.62 -9.15 7.58
C THR A 246 21.47 -7.90 6.72
N ALA A 247 21.15 -8.13 5.45
CA ALA A 247 20.71 -7.10 4.52
C ALA A 247 19.48 -7.59 3.74
N CYS A 248 18.50 -6.70 3.54
CA CYS A 248 17.42 -6.86 2.60
C CYS A 248 17.74 -6.05 1.35
N ILE A 249 17.97 -6.74 0.24
CA ILE A 249 18.44 -6.16 -1.02
C ILE A 249 17.37 -6.37 -2.07
N GLN A 250 17.07 -5.35 -2.84
CA GLN A 250 16.11 -5.41 -3.95
C GLN A 250 16.79 -5.04 -5.25
N TYR A 251 16.59 -5.86 -6.29
CA TYR A 251 16.90 -5.55 -7.68
C TYR A 251 15.62 -5.13 -8.40
N ASN A 252 15.72 -4.11 -9.24
CA ASN A 252 14.63 -3.60 -10.04
C ASN A 252 15.16 -3.33 -11.45
N TYR A 253 14.63 -4.05 -12.47
CA TYR A 253 15.17 -4.02 -13.82
C TYR A 253 14.15 -4.54 -14.84
N PHE A 254 14.48 -4.45 -16.11
CA PHE A 254 13.64 -4.92 -17.21
C PHE A 254 14.36 -5.98 -18.04
N VAL A 255 13.58 -6.98 -18.46
CA VAL A 255 14.06 -8.02 -19.37
C VAL A 255 13.17 -8.10 -20.60
N LYS A 256 13.73 -8.61 -21.69
CA LYS A 256 13.02 -8.94 -22.91
C LYS A 256 13.15 -10.42 -23.17
N ALA A 257 12.03 -11.07 -23.52
CA ALA A 257 12.01 -12.49 -23.86
C ALA A 257 11.18 -12.74 -25.13
N ALA A 258 11.59 -13.76 -25.89
CA ALA A 258 10.83 -14.24 -27.05
C ALA A 258 9.72 -15.17 -26.56
N THR A 259 8.49 -14.92 -27.00
CA THR A 259 7.30 -15.73 -26.76
C THR A 259 6.71 -16.23 -28.09
N ALA A 260 5.68 -17.06 -28.03
CA ALA A 260 5.01 -17.56 -29.23
C ALA A 260 4.32 -16.41 -30.03
N SER A 261 3.88 -15.34 -29.33
CA SER A 261 3.19 -14.18 -29.91
C SER A 261 4.12 -13.02 -30.29
N GLY A 262 5.45 -13.20 -30.12
CA GLY A 262 6.42 -12.16 -30.45
C GLY A 262 7.44 -11.96 -29.33
N SER A 263 7.89 -10.72 -29.15
CA SER A 263 8.85 -10.34 -28.12
C SER A 263 8.18 -9.46 -27.07
N GLU A 264 8.26 -9.86 -25.81
CA GLU A 264 7.64 -9.19 -24.68
C GLU A 264 8.68 -8.60 -23.74
N ILE A 265 8.33 -7.50 -23.08
CA ILE A 265 9.13 -6.84 -22.05
C ILE A 265 8.48 -7.12 -20.71
N TYR A 266 9.32 -7.38 -19.71
CA TYR A 266 8.87 -7.68 -18.36
C TYR A 266 9.61 -6.80 -17.37
N HIS A 267 8.85 -6.23 -16.42
CA HIS A 267 9.38 -5.56 -15.26
C HIS A 267 9.69 -6.60 -14.20
N MET A 268 10.92 -6.60 -13.70
CA MET A 268 11.44 -7.56 -12.74
C MET A 268 11.73 -6.88 -11.41
N LYS A 269 11.21 -7.44 -10.33
CA LYS A 269 11.61 -7.09 -8.96
C LYS A 269 12.10 -8.34 -8.27
N GLU A 270 13.32 -8.32 -7.75
CA GLU A 270 13.88 -9.41 -6.95
C GLU A 270 14.21 -8.90 -5.56
N PHE A 271 13.82 -9.66 -4.57
CA PHE A 271 14.12 -9.39 -3.16
C PHE A 271 14.99 -10.51 -2.61
N TYR A 272 16.06 -10.13 -1.89
CA TYR A 272 16.97 -11.02 -1.21
C TYR A 272 17.08 -10.61 0.26
N ARG A 273 16.91 -11.55 1.18
CA ARG A 273 17.36 -11.40 2.55
C ARG A 273 18.60 -12.27 2.75
N VAL A 274 19.74 -11.61 2.89
CA VAL A 274 21.05 -12.22 3.01
C VAL A 274 21.57 -12.05 4.43
N ARG A 275 22.20 -13.08 4.98
CA ARG A 275 22.94 -13.03 6.22
C ARG A 275 24.40 -13.35 5.95
N TYR A 276 25.31 -12.58 6.53
CA TYR A 276 26.74 -12.88 6.57
C TYR A 276 27.13 -13.18 8.01
N ALA A 277 27.67 -14.38 8.27
CA ALA A 277 28.12 -14.78 9.60
C ALA A 277 29.23 -15.81 9.51
N GLY A 278 30.30 -15.63 10.29
CA GLY A 278 31.41 -16.59 10.36
C GLY A 278 32.15 -16.80 9.02
N GLY A 279 32.19 -15.80 8.15
CA GLY A 279 32.84 -15.89 6.83
C GLY A 279 31.98 -16.58 5.76
N HIS A 280 30.70 -16.82 6.02
CA HIS A 280 29.76 -17.47 5.12
C HIS A 280 28.52 -16.63 4.87
N ASP A 281 28.02 -16.72 3.63
CA ASP A 281 26.76 -16.11 3.22
C ASP A 281 25.63 -17.12 3.29
N TYR A 282 24.45 -16.66 3.74
CA TYR A 282 23.22 -17.45 3.81
C TYR A 282 22.09 -16.68 3.13
N LEU A 283 21.35 -17.36 2.26
CA LEU A 283 20.07 -16.85 1.73
C LEU A 283 18.97 -17.20 2.75
N LEU A 284 18.39 -16.18 3.38
CA LEU A 284 17.30 -16.37 4.34
C LEU A 284 15.93 -16.23 3.68
N ASN A 285 15.84 -15.45 2.61
CA ASN A 285 14.61 -15.32 1.82
C ASN A 285 14.94 -14.82 0.42
N PHE A 286 14.13 -15.23 -0.54
CA PHE A 286 14.18 -14.83 -1.93
C PHE A 286 12.75 -14.71 -2.47
N GLU A 287 12.47 -13.65 -3.21
CA GLU A 287 11.24 -13.50 -4.00
C GLU A 287 11.58 -12.77 -5.29
N ARG A 288 11.06 -13.25 -6.41
CA ARG A 288 11.11 -12.55 -7.70
C ARG A 288 9.71 -12.44 -8.27
N THR A 289 9.33 -11.23 -8.67
CA THR A 289 8.12 -10.97 -9.44
C THR A 289 8.47 -10.61 -10.87
N MET A 290 7.62 -11.02 -11.79
CA MET A 290 7.76 -10.80 -13.22
C MET A 290 6.42 -10.35 -13.79
N GLU A 291 6.37 -9.09 -14.27
CA GLU A 291 5.17 -8.45 -14.76
C GLU A 291 5.34 -8.02 -16.22
N ALA A 292 4.51 -8.58 -17.11
CA ALA A 292 4.56 -8.22 -18.53
C ALA A 292 4.06 -6.78 -18.76
N GLU A 293 4.80 -5.99 -19.54
CA GLU A 293 4.26 -4.75 -20.12
C GLU A 293 3.18 -5.10 -21.14
N PHE A 294 2.03 -4.43 -21.08
CA PHE A 294 0.94 -4.67 -22.03
C PHE A 294 1.36 -4.24 -23.43
N ASN A 295 1.25 -5.17 -24.40
CA ASN A 295 1.50 -4.92 -25.81
C ASN A 295 0.35 -5.43 -26.66
N PRO A 296 -0.51 -4.55 -27.23
CA PRO A 296 -1.63 -4.97 -28.06
C PRO A 296 -1.21 -5.74 -29.33
N ASP A 297 0.04 -5.59 -29.80
CA ASP A 297 0.54 -6.37 -30.94
C ASP A 297 0.62 -7.88 -30.64
N CYS A 298 0.63 -8.25 -29.35
CA CYS A 298 0.62 -9.65 -28.89
C CYS A 298 -0.79 -10.23 -28.73
N ALA A 299 -1.85 -9.53 -29.12
CA ALA A 299 -3.22 -10.04 -29.10
C ALA A 299 -3.36 -11.30 -29.95
N SER A 300 -4.37 -12.13 -29.61
CA SER A 300 -4.72 -13.36 -30.35
C SER A 300 -6.04 -13.17 -31.10
N PRO A 301 -6.01 -12.68 -32.35
CA PRO A 301 -7.24 -12.41 -33.11
C PRO A 301 -8.13 -13.64 -33.28
N GLN A 302 -7.55 -14.81 -33.58
CA GLN A 302 -8.29 -16.06 -33.80
C GLN A 302 -9.13 -16.50 -32.58
N THR A 303 -8.75 -16.10 -31.38
CA THR A 303 -9.43 -16.44 -30.13
C THR A 303 -10.15 -15.26 -29.51
N GLY A 304 -10.08 -14.07 -30.12
CA GLY A 304 -10.70 -12.85 -29.58
C GLY A 304 -10.12 -12.45 -28.21
N GLN A 305 -8.80 -12.48 -28.05
CA GLN A 305 -8.16 -12.26 -26.77
C GLN A 305 -7.10 -11.17 -26.83
N LEU A 306 -7.09 -10.33 -25.79
CA LEU A 306 -5.97 -9.42 -25.50
C LEU A 306 -5.01 -10.11 -24.54
N LYS A 307 -3.74 -10.22 -24.90
CA LYS A 307 -2.73 -10.86 -24.08
C LYS A 307 -2.25 -9.91 -22.96
N LEU A 308 -2.31 -10.37 -21.72
CA LEU A 308 -1.69 -9.71 -20.57
C LEU A 308 -0.30 -10.28 -20.27
N GLY A 309 -0.03 -11.51 -20.70
CA GLY A 309 1.25 -12.20 -20.50
C GLY A 309 1.40 -12.83 -19.12
N ILE A 310 2.64 -12.97 -18.68
CA ILE A 310 2.97 -13.47 -17.35
C ILE A 310 2.79 -12.33 -16.35
N THR A 311 1.93 -12.52 -15.36
CA THR A 311 1.56 -11.47 -14.41
C THR A 311 0.88 -12.05 -13.15
N GLN A 312 1.02 -11.37 -12.01
CA GLN A 312 0.19 -11.58 -10.82
C GLN A 312 -1.10 -10.71 -10.85
N GLU A 313 -1.09 -9.61 -11.58
CA GLU A 313 -2.20 -8.66 -11.66
C GLU A 313 -3.21 -9.11 -12.73
N HIS A 314 -3.92 -10.18 -12.47
CA HIS A 314 -4.85 -10.81 -13.44
C HIS A 314 -6.33 -10.69 -13.05
N ASP A 315 -6.62 -10.00 -11.96
CA ASP A 315 -7.97 -9.83 -11.39
C ASP A 315 -8.35 -8.36 -11.13
N SER A 316 -7.56 -7.42 -11.69
CA SER A 316 -7.85 -6.00 -11.58
C SER A 316 -9.22 -5.68 -12.21
N ARG A 317 -9.90 -4.67 -11.66
CA ARG A 317 -11.23 -4.27 -12.12
C ARG A 317 -11.19 -3.85 -13.58
N MET A 318 -12.08 -4.40 -14.40
CA MET A 318 -12.38 -3.94 -15.75
C MET A 318 -13.73 -3.25 -15.78
N LEU A 319 -13.89 -2.22 -16.61
CA LEU A 319 -15.15 -1.53 -16.84
C LEU A 319 -15.46 -1.48 -18.34
N THR A 320 -16.75 -1.49 -18.66
CA THR A 320 -17.23 -1.27 -20.04
C THR A 320 -18.21 -0.11 -20.06
N ASP A 321 -18.33 0.53 -21.22
CA ASP A 321 -19.44 1.44 -21.50
C ASP A 321 -20.79 0.68 -21.53
N ALA A 322 -21.90 1.39 -21.43
CA ALA A 322 -23.24 0.80 -21.45
C ALA A 322 -23.52 -0.05 -22.73
N GLY A 323 -22.90 0.30 -23.83
CA GLY A 323 -22.98 -0.42 -25.12
C GLY A 323 -22.07 -1.65 -25.19
N GLY A 324 -21.17 -1.85 -24.23
CA GLY A 324 -20.18 -2.93 -24.22
C GLY A 324 -19.20 -2.85 -25.40
N SER A 325 -18.97 -1.66 -25.94
CA SER A 325 -18.08 -1.43 -27.08
C SER A 325 -16.70 -0.88 -26.69
N GLN A 326 -16.59 -0.31 -25.52
CA GLN A 326 -15.32 0.16 -24.96
C GLN A 326 -14.99 -0.62 -23.69
N LEU A 327 -13.78 -1.11 -23.59
CA LEU A 327 -13.24 -1.83 -22.45
C LEU A 327 -12.11 -1.02 -21.83
N TYR A 328 -12.25 -0.70 -20.55
CA TYR A 328 -11.23 -0.02 -19.75
C TYR A 328 -10.56 -0.99 -18.80
N PHE A 329 -9.23 -0.99 -18.78
CA PHE A 329 -8.43 -1.83 -17.90
C PHE A 329 -7.07 -1.18 -17.60
N GLU A 330 -6.50 -1.51 -16.45
CA GLU A 330 -5.20 -1.03 -16.01
C GLU A 330 -4.14 -2.11 -16.19
N ARG A 331 -2.93 -1.71 -16.60
CA ARG A 331 -1.73 -2.56 -16.65
C ARG A 331 -0.45 -1.75 -16.48
N GLY A 332 0.40 -2.16 -15.51
CA GLY A 332 1.76 -1.63 -15.36
C GLY A 332 1.82 -0.11 -15.17
N GLY A 333 0.88 0.47 -14.43
CA GLY A 333 0.81 1.92 -14.21
C GLY A 333 0.25 2.70 -15.40
N SER A 334 -0.43 2.02 -16.32
CA SER A 334 -1.11 2.64 -17.46
C SER A 334 -2.56 2.18 -17.57
N LEU A 335 -3.44 3.12 -17.88
CA LEU A 335 -4.86 2.90 -18.13
C LEU A 335 -5.12 2.87 -19.63
N TYR A 336 -5.74 1.81 -20.09
CA TYR A 336 -6.07 1.57 -21.48
C TYR A 336 -7.57 1.59 -21.71
N CYS A 337 -7.97 2.10 -22.87
CA CYS A 337 -9.30 1.94 -23.46
C CYS A 337 -9.17 1.13 -24.73
N TYR A 338 -9.81 -0.04 -24.80
CA TYR A 338 -9.95 -0.80 -26.02
C TYR A 338 -11.31 -0.54 -26.65
N ASP A 339 -11.30 0.17 -27.78
CA ASP A 339 -12.48 0.36 -28.62
C ASP A 339 -12.63 -0.86 -29.55
N MET A 340 -13.61 -1.72 -29.26
CA MET A 340 -13.85 -2.94 -30.01
C MET A 340 -14.37 -2.64 -31.42
N LYS A 341 -15.15 -1.56 -31.62
CA LYS A 341 -15.67 -1.20 -32.95
C LYS A 341 -14.57 -0.69 -33.89
N ALA A 342 -13.68 0.12 -33.36
CA ALA A 342 -12.57 0.65 -34.13
C ALA A 342 -11.38 -0.30 -34.18
N ASN A 343 -11.36 -1.35 -33.35
CA ASN A 343 -10.21 -2.23 -33.09
C ASN A 343 -8.95 -1.45 -32.74
N GLN A 344 -9.07 -0.54 -31.75
CA GLN A 344 -8.02 0.38 -31.34
C GLN A 344 -7.81 0.36 -29.83
N VAL A 345 -6.56 0.45 -29.39
CA VAL A 345 -6.19 0.64 -27.99
C VAL A 345 -5.63 2.06 -27.80
N VAL A 346 -6.29 2.83 -26.96
CA VAL A 346 -5.87 4.16 -26.54
C VAL A 346 -5.25 4.08 -25.15
N THR A 347 -4.09 4.70 -24.92
CA THR A 347 -3.54 4.91 -23.59
C THR A 347 -4.20 6.15 -22.98
N VAL A 348 -5.20 5.95 -22.12
CA VAL A 348 -5.97 7.04 -21.47
C VAL A 348 -5.10 7.84 -20.50
N TYR A 349 -4.30 7.13 -19.71
CA TYR A 349 -3.35 7.70 -18.75
C TYR A 349 -2.16 6.76 -18.60
N SER A 350 -0.99 7.30 -18.33
CA SER A 350 0.18 6.52 -17.94
C SER A 350 0.99 7.27 -16.89
N SER A 351 1.50 6.56 -15.91
CA SER A 351 2.42 7.09 -14.90
C SER A 351 3.72 7.63 -15.50
N PHE A 352 4.09 7.14 -16.70
CA PHE A 352 5.36 7.49 -17.35
C PHE A 352 5.15 7.99 -18.76
N GLU A 353 6.09 8.83 -19.24
CA GLU A 353 6.14 9.18 -20.66
C GLU A 353 6.44 7.93 -21.50
N GLN A 354 5.93 7.86 -22.72
CA GLN A 354 6.09 6.69 -23.59
C GLN A 354 7.57 6.27 -23.75
N ASN A 355 8.46 7.25 -23.82
CA ASN A 355 9.89 7.07 -24.00
C ASN A 355 10.69 7.28 -22.70
N ALA A 356 10.04 7.22 -21.52
CA ALA A 356 10.73 7.32 -20.26
C ALA A 356 11.82 6.26 -20.13
N SER A 357 12.93 6.61 -19.50
CA SER A 357 13.99 5.63 -19.24
C SER A 357 13.49 4.53 -18.30
N TYR A 358 14.06 3.35 -18.40
CA TYR A 358 13.72 2.24 -17.52
C TYR A 358 13.96 2.56 -16.04
N ALA A 359 14.87 3.47 -15.70
CA ALA A 359 15.09 3.89 -14.33
C ALA A 359 13.88 4.61 -13.73
N TYR A 360 13.18 5.48 -14.50
CA TYR A 360 11.92 6.07 -14.05
C TYR A 360 10.81 5.02 -13.98
N LYS A 361 10.66 4.18 -15.00
CA LYS A 361 9.66 3.09 -15.03
C LYS A 361 9.82 2.09 -13.89
N ALA A 362 11.06 1.86 -13.43
CA ALA A 362 11.36 1.00 -12.32
C ALA A 362 10.76 1.51 -10.99
N TYR A 363 10.62 2.83 -10.81
CA TYR A 363 9.97 3.45 -9.66
C TYR A 363 8.47 3.58 -9.89
N ASN A 364 7.79 2.45 -10.09
CA ASN A 364 6.34 2.40 -10.23
C ASN A 364 5.68 2.37 -8.84
N GLU A 365 5.66 3.52 -8.16
CA GLU A 365 5.05 3.71 -6.83
C GLU A 365 3.73 4.50 -6.98
N GLN A 366 2.90 4.07 -7.94
CA GLN A 366 1.59 4.66 -8.25
C GLN A 366 0.62 3.57 -8.72
N ASP A 367 -0.63 3.63 -8.28
CA ASP A 367 -1.71 2.76 -8.73
C ASP A 367 -2.84 3.57 -9.40
N ILE A 368 -3.55 2.93 -10.29
CA ILE A 368 -4.74 3.46 -10.96
C ILE A 368 -5.95 2.61 -10.57
N ARG A 369 -7.04 3.27 -10.18
CA ARG A 369 -8.28 2.59 -9.81
C ARG A 369 -9.44 3.08 -10.66
N LEU A 370 -10.06 2.16 -11.39
CA LEU A 370 -11.29 2.38 -12.14
C LEU A 370 -12.47 2.50 -11.18
N LEU A 371 -13.30 3.53 -11.35
CA LEU A 371 -14.44 3.80 -10.47
C LEU A 371 -15.78 3.51 -11.16
N LYS A 372 -16.05 4.17 -12.29
CA LYS A 372 -17.33 4.08 -12.99
C LYS A 372 -17.19 4.58 -14.42
N VAL A 373 -17.96 3.98 -15.33
CA VAL A 373 -18.35 4.61 -16.59
C VAL A 373 -19.79 5.08 -16.42
N ASP A 374 -20.07 6.36 -16.68
CA ASP A 374 -21.41 6.91 -16.56
C ASP A 374 -22.26 6.64 -17.80
N ASP A 375 -23.55 7.02 -17.73
CA ASP A 375 -24.51 6.81 -18.82
C ASP A 375 -24.18 7.65 -20.08
N GLU A 376 -23.34 8.68 -19.94
CA GLU A 376 -22.87 9.53 -21.04
C GLU A 376 -21.63 8.94 -21.72
N GLY A 377 -21.01 7.91 -21.13
CA GLY A 377 -19.81 7.23 -21.61
C GLY A 377 -18.50 7.83 -21.08
N ASN A 378 -18.55 8.67 -20.03
CA ASN A 378 -17.33 9.19 -19.38
C ASN A 378 -16.82 8.19 -18.34
N LEU A 379 -15.50 7.97 -18.33
CA LEU A 379 -14.84 7.15 -17.32
C LEU A 379 -14.33 8.01 -16.17
N TYR A 380 -14.71 7.65 -14.95
CA TYR A 380 -14.10 8.16 -13.72
C TYR A 380 -13.09 7.15 -13.18
N PHE A 381 -11.91 7.64 -12.85
CA PHE A 381 -10.85 6.83 -12.24
C PHE A 381 -10.01 7.69 -11.29
N CYS A 382 -9.37 7.09 -10.30
CA CYS A 382 -8.40 7.77 -9.47
C CYS A 382 -7.01 7.21 -9.67
N VAL A 383 -6.02 8.09 -9.56
CA VAL A 383 -4.60 7.78 -9.53
C VAL A 383 -4.10 8.12 -8.14
N TYR A 384 -3.38 7.22 -7.47
CA TYR A 384 -2.86 7.48 -6.14
C TYR A 384 -1.46 6.91 -5.96
N GLY A 385 -0.66 7.60 -5.18
CA GLY A 385 0.74 7.28 -4.94
C GLY A 385 1.65 8.44 -5.29
N TYR A 386 2.90 8.12 -5.64
CA TYR A 386 3.90 9.09 -6.06
C TYR A 386 3.69 9.46 -7.54
N PHE A 387 3.67 10.74 -7.85
CA PHE A 387 3.52 11.26 -9.20
C PHE A 387 4.91 11.50 -9.80
N PRO A 388 5.37 10.65 -10.73
CA PRO A 388 6.73 10.78 -11.28
C PRO A 388 6.85 11.85 -12.35
N ARG A 389 5.73 12.47 -12.78
CA ARG A 389 5.70 13.48 -13.84
C ARG A 389 4.46 14.38 -13.77
N GLY A 390 4.44 15.41 -14.63
CA GLY A 390 3.29 16.31 -14.81
C GLY A 390 3.24 17.44 -13.79
N GLU A 391 2.05 18.00 -13.57
CA GLU A 391 1.84 19.15 -12.67
C GLU A 391 2.21 18.83 -11.21
N TYR A 392 2.04 17.58 -10.79
CA TYR A 392 2.28 17.09 -9.43
C TYR A 392 3.55 16.25 -9.29
N GLU A 393 4.51 16.46 -10.21
CA GLU A 393 5.77 15.74 -10.17
C GLU A 393 6.49 15.89 -8.83
N GLY A 394 6.76 14.75 -8.19
CA GLY A 394 7.39 14.67 -6.88
C GLY A 394 6.43 14.65 -5.69
N ASP A 395 5.11 14.67 -5.92
CA ASP A 395 4.13 14.63 -4.84
C ASP A 395 3.59 13.21 -4.63
N VAL A 396 3.18 12.91 -3.39
CA VAL A 396 2.34 11.75 -3.08
C VAL A 396 0.92 12.24 -2.87
N ALA A 397 -0.02 11.73 -3.67
CA ALA A 397 -1.37 12.25 -3.70
C ALA A 397 -2.41 11.20 -4.12
N VAL A 398 -3.69 11.56 -4.00
CA VAL A 398 -4.83 10.92 -4.68
C VAL A 398 -5.43 11.96 -5.62
N VAL A 399 -5.55 11.61 -6.89
CA VAL A 399 -6.13 12.49 -7.92
C VAL A 399 -7.30 11.78 -8.59
N LEU A 400 -8.46 12.43 -8.60
CA LEU A 400 -9.63 11.95 -9.34
C LEU A 400 -9.62 12.56 -10.73
N TYR A 401 -9.74 11.71 -11.73
CA TYR A 401 -9.85 12.08 -13.14
C TYR A 401 -11.17 11.67 -13.76
N GLU A 402 -11.60 12.44 -14.74
CA GLU A 402 -12.65 12.10 -15.71
C GLU A 402 -12.01 12.01 -17.09
N TYR A 403 -12.20 10.89 -17.78
CA TYR A 403 -11.91 10.75 -19.21
C TYR A 403 -13.21 10.79 -19.97
N THR A 404 -13.42 11.84 -20.74
CA THR A 404 -14.69 12.08 -21.43
C THR A 404 -14.81 11.25 -22.70
N LYS A 405 -16.05 11.03 -23.16
CA LYS A 405 -16.34 10.40 -24.44
C LYS A 405 -15.64 11.09 -25.63
N ASP A 406 -15.34 12.37 -25.49
CA ASP A 406 -14.61 13.16 -26.51
C ASP A 406 -13.10 13.02 -26.39
N LYS A 407 -12.63 12.06 -25.60
CA LYS A 407 -11.21 11.72 -25.36
C LYS A 407 -10.43 12.83 -24.66
N GLU A 408 -11.08 13.67 -23.87
CA GLU A 408 -10.43 14.67 -23.01
C GLU A 408 -10.16 14.10 -21.62
N LEU A 409 -9.01 14.44 -21.03
CA LEU A 409 -8.66 14.09 -19.67
C LEU A 409 -8.81 15.32 -18.76
N LYS A 410 -9.70 15.21 -17.76
CA LYS A 410 -10.01 16.29 -16.81
C LYS A 410 -9.66 15.85 -15.39
N GLU A 411 -8.94 16.69 -14.65
CA GLU A 411 -8.75 16.51 -13.23
C GLU A 411 -9.96 17.07 -12.48
N MET A 412 -10.55 16.26 -11.63
CA MET A 412 -11.71 16.65 -10.83
C MET A 412 -11.32 17.17 -9.45
N VAL A 413 -10.29 16.61 -8.85
CA VAL A 413 -9.73 17.05 -7.56
C VAL A 413 -8.34 16.46 -7.34
N TYR A 414 -7.45 17.26 -6.75
CA TYR A 414 -6.14 16.87 -6.26
C TYR A 414 -6.14 16.84 -4.73
N MET A 415 -5.68 15.72 -4.15
CA MET A 415 -5.67 15.47 -2.71
C MET A 415 -4.28 15.00 -2.29
N PRO A 416 -3.37 15.90 -1.89
CA PRO A 416 -2.04 15.50 -1.41
C PRO A 416 -2.13 14.72 -0.11
N ALA A 417 -1.23 13.73 0.02
CA ALA A 417 -1.11 12.88 1.19
C ALA A 417 0.30 13.02 1.79
N ASN A 418 0.37 13.26 3.10
CA ASN A 418 1.63 13.20 3.84
C ASN A 418 1.90 11.75 4.30
N ALA A 419 2.19 10.88 3.34
CA ALA A 419 2.43 9.46 3.55
C ALA A 419 3.37 8.94 2.45
N SER A 420 4.04 7.82 2.67
CA SER A 420 4.67 7.09 1.57
C SER A 420 3.60 6.42 0.69
N TYR A 421 3.94 6.12 -0.57
CA TYR A 421 3.04 5.35 -1.44
C TYR A 421 2.60 4.03 -0.78
N GLN A 422 3.54 3.29 -0.18
CA GLN A 422 3.28 2.01 0.47
C GLN A 422 2.25 2.13 1.60
N GLN A 423 2.37 3.19 2.40
CA GLN A 423 1.41 3.48 3.47
C GLN A 423 0.06 3.92 2.90
N LEU A 424 0.07 4.80 1.91
CA LEU A 424 -1.15 5.24 1.25
C LEU A 424 -1.90 4.06 0.59
N LYS A 425 -1.18 3.15 -0.04
CA LYS A 425 -1.75 1.93 -0.65
C LYS A 425 -2.51 1.08 0.37
N GLU A 426 -1.95 0.89 1.56
CA GLU A 426 -2.59 0.15 2.65
C GLU A 426 -3.75 0.91 3.32
N ASP A 427 -3.69 2.23 3.34
CA ASP A 427 -4.70 3.07 3.99
C ASP A 427 -5.84 3.46 3.04
N PHE A 428 -5.59 3.49 1.74
CA PHE A 428 -6.58 3.81 0.72
C PHE A 428 -7.34 2.55 0.32
N ALA A 429 -8.50 2.33 0.96
CA ALA A 429 -9.28 1.11 0.77
C ALA A 429 -9.56 0.79 -0.70
N SER A 430 -9.70 -0.49 -1.00
CA SER A 430 -9.85 -1.01 -2.36
C SER A 430 -11.07 -0.47 -3.12
N TYR A 431 -12.11 -0.01 -2.42
CA TYR A 431 -13.36 0.44 -3.02
C TYR A 431 -13.49 1.96 -3.03
N GLY A 432 -13.78 2.52 -4.19
CA GLY A 432 -14.22 3.89 -4.41
C GLY A 432 -15.40 3.90 -5.40
N TYR A 433 -16.29 4.87 -5.27
CA TYR A 433 -17.49 4.96 -6.10
C TYR A 433 -17.83 6.42 -6.44
N VAL A 434 -18.19 6.68 -7.69
CA VAL A 434 -18.75 7.98 -8.12
C VAL A 434 -20.24 7.81 -8.36
N SER A 435 -21.05 8.50 -7.57
CA SER A 435 -22.50 8.42 -7.68
C SER A 435 -23.02 9.18 -8.91
N PRO A 436 -24.25 8.87 -9.39
CA PRO A 436 -24.91 9.66 -10.46
C PRO A 436 -25.08 11.13 -10.11
N ARG A 437 -25.03 11.47 -8.81
CA ARG A 437 -25.16 12.87 -8.32
C ARG A 437 -23.81 13.60 -8.25
N GLY A 438 -22.73 13.02 -8.78
CA GLY A 438 -21.41 13.63 -8.77
C GLY A 438 -20.74 13.67 -7.39
N ILE A 439 -20.99 12.65 -6.55
CA ILE A 439 -20.30 12.50 -5.26
C ILE A 439 -19.32 11.33 -5.37
N TYR A 440 -18.04 11.60 -5.06
CA TYR A 440 -17.00 10.58 -4.96
C TYR A 440 -16.87 10.10 -3.51
N TYR A 441 -17.17 8.83 -3.29
CA TYR A 441 -17.03 8.13 -2.00
C TYR A 441 -15.75 7.32 -2.00
N PHE A 442 -14.98 7.44 -0.93
CA PHE A 442 -13.73 6.70 -0.76
C PHE A 442 -13.36 6.60 0.73
N THR A 443 -12.40 5.73 1.03
CA THR A 443 -11.94 5.49 2.40
C THR A 443 -10.43 5.68 2.47
N VAL A 444 -9.97 6.46 3.44
CA VAL A 444 -8.54 6.57 3.78
C VAL A 444 -8.37 6.27 5.27
N GLY A 445 -7.55 5.29 5.57
CA GLY A 445 -7.34 4.84 6.94
C GLY A 445 -8.65 4.38 7.59
N ASN A 446 -9.08 5.08 8.63
CA ASN A 446 -10.29 4.75 9.39
C ASN A 446 -11.46 5.72 9.13
N THR A 447 -11.42 6.46 8.02
CA THR A 447 -12.42 7.50 7.72
C THR A 447 -13.00 7.28 6.33
N VAL A 448 -14.32 7.33 6.24
CA VAL A 448 -15.06 7.34 4.97
C VAL A 448 -15.33 8.78 4.59
N TYR A 449 -14.96 9.14 3.38
CA TYR A 449 -15.13 10.45 2.81
C TYR A 449 -16.17 10.47 1.70
N ALA A 450 -16.87 11.59 1.57
CA ALA A 450 -17.74 11.92 0.46
C ALA A 450 -17.29 13.28 -0.11
N TYR A 451 -16.80 13.28 -1.34
CA TYR A 451 -16.41 14.50 -2.05
C TYR A 451 -17.47 14.87 -3.07
N ASN A 452 -18.16 15.99 -2.82
CA ASN A 452 -19.13 16.55 -3.77
C ASN A 452 -18.39 17.35 -4.84
N MET A 453 -18.38 16.86 -6.08
CA MET A 453 -17.65 17.48 -7.20
C MET A 453 -18.25 18.83 -7.61
N SER A 454 -19.57 18.97 -7.59
CA SER A 454 -20.25 20.23 -7.93
C SER A 454 -20.11 21.27 -6.83
N GLY A 455 -20.34 20.86 -5.56
CA GLY A 455 -20.22 21.73 -4.38
C GLY A 455 -18.78 21.97 -3.93
N LYS A 456 -17.81 21.27 -4.51
CA LYS A 456 -16.36 21.35 -4.17
C LYS A 456 -16.09 21.14 -2.67
N ARG A 457 -16.83 20.22 -2.03
CA ARG A 457 -16.79 20.02 -0.58
C ARG A 457 -16.48 18.57 -0.23
N LEU A 458 -15.50 18.39 0.66
CA LEU A 458 -15.19 17.10 1.29
C LEU A 458 -15.93 17.00 2.63
N GLU A 459 -16.63 15.90 2.83
CA GLU A 459 -17.33 15.57 4.08
C GLU A 459 -16.83 14.22 4.60
N LYS A 460 -16.80 14.09 5.93
CA LYS A 460 -16.57 12.80 6.58
C LYS A 460 -17.92 12.14 6.82
N LEU A 461 -18.13 11.01 6.17
CA LEU A 461 -19.37 10.24 6.29
C LEU A 461 -19.37 9.36 7.55
N ALA A 462 -18.22 8.77 7.86
CA ALA A 462 -18.01 7.96 9.05
C ALA A 462 -16.53 8.01 9.47
N GLU A 463 -16.27 8.01 10.77
CA GLU A 463 -14.93 8.05 11.36
C GLU A 463 -14.72 6.86 12.32
N ASN A 464 -13.45 6.55 12.60
CA ASN A 464 -13.08 5.44 13.50
C ASN A 464 -13.64 4.08 13.06
N ILE A 465 -13.79 3.87 11.75
CA ILE A 465 -14.23 2.58 11.21
C ILE A 465 -13.19 1.50 11.49
N LYS A 466 -13.68 0.27 11.72
CA LYS A 466 -12.85 -0.94 11.86
C LYS A 466 -13.30 -1.97 10.85
N SER A 467 -12.39 -2.80 10.39
CA SER A 467 -12.70 -3.93 9.51
C SER A 467 -13.76 -4.90 10.07
N THR A 468 -13.90 -4.93 11.41
CA THR A 468 -14.93 -5.73 12.10
C THR A 468 -16.29 -5.06 12.20
N SER A 469 -16.40 -3.78 11.86
CA SER A 469 -17.61 -2.97 12.04
C SER A 469 -18.02 -2.17 10.81
N PHE A 470 -17.25 -2.22 9.75
CA PHE A 470 -17.50 -1.54 8.48
C PHE A 470 -17.06 -2.42 7.31
N MET A 471 -17.89 -2.52 6.28
CA MET A 471 -17.60 -3.24 5.03
C MET A 471 -18.20 -2.52 3.84
N THR A 472 -17.66 -2.82 2.67
CA THR A 472 -18.16 -2.35 1.37
C THR A 472 -18.97 -3.45 0.69
N MET A 473 -20.13 -3.11 0.17
CA MET A 473 -20.98 -3.97 -0.66
C MET A 473 -20.81 -3.53 -2.13
N GLU A 474 -19.68 -3.88 -2.73
CA GLU A 474 -19.27 -3.36 -4.05
C GLU A 474 -20.31 -3.61 -5.14
N LYS A 475 -20.87 -4.82 -5.22
CA LYS A 475 -21.89 -5.18 -6.21
C LYS A 475 -23.21 -4.42 -6.04
N ALA A 476 -23.43 -3.84 -4.87
CA ALA A 476 -24.66 -3.10 -4.55
C ALA A 476 -24.45 -1.60 -4.42
N ASN A 477 -23.24 -1.09 -4.61
CA ASN A 477 -22.84 0.30 -4.39
C ASN A 477 -23.29 0.83 -3.02
N CYS A 478 -23.06 0.03 -1.96
CA CYS A 478 -23.44 0.37 -0.60
C CYS A 478 -22.27 0.26 0.36
N TYR A 479 -22.31 1.04 1.42
CA TYR A 479 -21.55 0.80 2.64
C TYR A 479 -22.43 0.17 3.71
N VAL A 480 -21.86 -0.66 4.56
CA VAL A 480 -22.54 -1.23 5.72
C VAL A 480 -21.67 -1.10 6.96
N TRP A 481 -22.26 -0.63 8.05
CA TRP A 481 -21.57 -0.51 9.34
C TRP A 481 -22.44 -0.81 10.54
N SER A 482 -21.78 -1.21 11.64
CA SER A 482 -22.41 -1.41 12.95
C SER A 482 -22.59 -0.09 13.68
N SER A 483 -23.68 0.06 14.42
CA SER A 483 -23.93 1.22 15.31
C SER A 483 -22.80 1.44 16.34
N SER A 484 -22.03 0.42 16.66
CA SER A 484 -20.88 0.50 17.55
C SER A 484 -19.57 0.22 16.78
N MET A 485 -19.03 1.26 16.13
CA MET A 485 -17.80 1.18 15.33
C MET A 485 -16.59 0.61 16.07
N GLY A 486 -16.52 0.79 17.40
CA GLY A 486 -15.36 0.39 18.21
C GLY A 486 -15.39 -1.04 18.74
N ARG A 487 -16.55 -1.75 18.73
CA ARG A 487 -16.71 -3.05 19.43
C ARG A 487 -16.84 -4.25 18.51
N GLY A 488 -17.11 -4.06 17.20
CA GLY A 488 -17.35 -5.13 16.24
C GLY A 488 -18.74 -5.81 16.41
N TYR A 489 -19.59 -5.32 17.31
CA TYR A 489 -20.99 -5.69 17.47
C TYR A 489 -21.75 -4.50 18.07
N GLY A 490 -23.03 -4.35 17.74
CA GLY A 490 -23.85 -3.20 18.16
C GLY A 490 -25.34 -3.51 18.12
N ASP A 491 -26.15 -2.49 18.37
CA ASP A 491 -27.61 -2.62 18.43
C ASP A 491 -28.28 -2.60 17.05
N SER A 492 -27.54 -2.23 16.02
CA SER A 492 -28.05 -2.18 14.64
C SER A 492 -26.91 -2.21 13.62
N LEU A 493 -27.28 -2.54 12.38
CA LEU A 493 -26.46 -2.29 11.18
C LEU A 493 -27.14 -1.20 10.35
N THR A 494 -26.34 -0.32 9.76
CA THR A 494 -26.80 0.66 8.78
C THR A 494 -26.23 0.27 7.41
N ILE A 495 -27.08 0.13 6.41
CA ILE A 495 -26.73 0.02 5.00
C ILE A 495 -26.95 1.39 4.39
N TYR A 496 -25.92 1.95 3.79
CA TYR A 496 -25.93 3.26 3.16
C TYR A 496 -25.75 3.12 1.66
N ASN A 497 -26.79 3.48 0.90
CA ASN A 497 -26.76 3.42 -0.55
C ASN A 497 -26.03 4.65 -1.11
N LEU A 498 -24.96 4.43 -1.87
CA LEU A 498 -24.11 5.50 -2.41
C LEU A 498 -24.72 6.19 -3.65
N GLU A 499 -25.77 5.60 -4.25
CA GLU A 499 -26.40 6.20 -5.42
C GLU A 499 -27.40 7.28 -5.05
N ASN A 500 -28.14 7.08 -3.94
CA ASN A 500 -29.26 7.95 -3.56
C ASN A 500 -29.22 8.47 -2.13
N ASP A 501 -28.17 8.13 -1.33
CA ASP A 501 -27.97 8.43 0.10
C ASP A 501 -29.04 7.84 1.05
N GLU A 502 -29.81 6.87 0.60
CA GLU A 502 -30.75 6.18 1.47
C GLU A 502 -30.05 5.35 2.52
N LYS A 503 -30.62 5.35 3.73
CA LYS A 503 -30.14 4.55 4.86
C LYS A 503 -31.19 3.52 5.24
N THR A 504 -30.82 2.25 5.15
CA THR A 504 -31.60 1.15 5.70
C THR A 504 -30.98 0.72 7.02
N VAL A 505 -31.78 0.62 8.08
CA VAL A 505 -31.33 0.21 9.39
C VAL A 505 -31.91 -1.14 9.75
N ILE A 506 -31.05 -2.12 10.07
CA ILE A 506 -31.43 -3.43 10.57
C ILE A 506 -31.21 -3.39 12.09
N PRO A 507 -32.26 -3.29 12.93
CA PRO A 507 -32.13 -3.24 14.38
C PRO A 507 -31.90 -4.65 14.99
N SER A 508 -31.35 -4.69 16.20
CA SER A 508 -31.43 -5.87 17.04
C SER A 508 -32.91 -6.07 17.49
N GLU A 509 -33.32 -7.32 17.66
CA GLU A 509 -34.70 -7.62 18.04
C GLU A 509 -34.99 -7.38 19.52
N ASP A 510 -33.95 -7.42 20.36
CA ASP A 510 -34.01 -7.32 21.80
C ASP A 510 -32.80 -6.58 22.36
N LYS A 511 -32.96 -5.88 23.49
CA LYS A 511 -31.87 -5.20 24.22
C LYS A 511 -30.76 -6.14 24.70
N ASN A 512 -31.06 -7.44 24.87
CA ASN A 512 -30.08 -8.45 25.23
C ASN A 512 -29.40 -9.12 24.06
N VAL A 513 -29.74 -8.74 22.84
CA VAL A 513 -29.18 -9.23 21.60
C VAL A 513 -28.45 -8.12 20.87
N SER A 514 -27.25 -8.39 20.42
CA SER A 514 -26.47 -7.52 19.54
C SER A 514 -26.35 -8.13 18.16
N ILE A 515 -26.07 -7.26 17.18
CA ILE A 515 -25.77 -7.65 15.80
C ILE A 515 -24.27 -7.52 15.57
N ARG A 516 -23.68 -8.54 14.98
CA ARG A 516 -22.27 -8.57 14.58
C ARG A 516 -22.18 -8.62 13.05
N LEU A 517 -21.53 -7.63 12.44
CA LEU A 517 -21.22 -7.65 11.02
C LEU A 517 -20.15 -8.73 10.75
N LEU A 518 -20.40 -9.62 9.80
CA LEU A 518 -19.54 -10.77 9.53
C LEU A 518 -18.96 -10.78 8.13
N GLY A 519 -19.71 -10.29 7.13
CA GLY A 519 -19.25 -10.32 5.76
C GLY A 519 -20.25 -9.72 4.76
N VAL A 520 -19.87 -9.79 3.50
CA VAL A 520 -20.70 -9.44 2.35
C VAL A 520 -20.59 -10.57 1.34
N ILE A 521 -21.71 -10.92 0.71
CA ILE A 521 -21.76 -11.94 -0.34
C ILE A 521 -22.78 -11.54 -1.42
N GLU A 522 -22.35 -11.53 -2.67
CA GLU A 522 -23.23 -11.25 -3.82
C GLU A 522 -24.14 -10.01 -3.65
N GLY A 523 -23.55 -8.90 -3.13
CA GLY A 523 -24.31 -7.67 -2.90
C GLY A 523 -25.26 -7.70 -1.69
N ASN A 524 -25.20 -8.75 -0.85
CA ASN A 524 -25.97 -8.87 0.39
C ASN A 524 -25.07 -8.80 1.60
N VAL A 525 -25.57 -8.29 2.72
CA VAL A 525 -24.85 -8.27 4.00
C VAL A 525 -25.06 -9.59 4.75
N VAL A 526 -23.98 -10.10 5.36
CA VAL A 526 -24.00 -11.27 6.25
C VAL A 526 -23.71 -10.80 7.66
N PHE A 527 -24.60 -11.10 8.58
CA PHE A 527 -24.44 -10.73 9.98
C PHE A 527 -24.89 -11.83 10.94
N GLY A 528 -24.40 -11.76 12.15
CA GLY A 528 -24.78 -12.70 13.21
C GLY A 528 -25.51 -12.02 14.36
N ARG A 529 -26.49 -12.74 14.94
CA ARG A 529 -27.14 -12.35 16.19
C ARG A 529 -26.40 -12.95 17.36
N VAL A 530 -26.10 -12.15 18.35
CA VAL A 530 -25.27 -12.47 19.52
C VAL A 530 -26.07 -12.17 20.80
N ARG A 531 -26.25 -13.15 21.68
CA ARG A 531 -26.75 -12.85 23.02
C ARG A 531 -25.63 -12.19 23.82
N ASN A 532 -25.90 -11.05 24.43
CA ASN A 532 -24.88 -10.32 25.19
C ASN A 532 -24.31 -11.14 26.37
N SER A 533 -25.11 -12.07 26.92
CA SER A 533 -24.68 -13.03 27.96
C SER A 533 -23.72 -14.12 27.46
N ASP A 534 -23.58 -14.29 26.16
CA ASP A 534 -22.71 -15.30 25.55
C ASP A 534 -21.34 -14.74 25.16
N ILE A 535 -21.14 -13.42 25.28
CA ILE A 535 -19.85 -12.78 25.02
C ILE A 535 -18.91 -13.05 26.17
N VAL A 536 -17.74 -13.60 25.89
CA VAL A 536 -16.70 -13.93 26.87
C VAL A 536 -15.47 -13.07 26.64
N THR A 537 -14.92 -12.50 27.71
CA THR A 537 -13.59 -11.85 27.66
C THR A 537 -12.55 -12.90 28.04
N ASN A 538 -11.62 -13.14 27.13
CA ASN A 538 -10.53 -14.10 27.31
C ASN A 538 -9.46 -13.53 28.25
N ALA A 539 -8.56 -14.39 28.73
CA ALA A 539 -7.47 -14.01 29.65
C ALA A 539 -6.50 -12.96 29.03
N ASP A 540 -6.41 -12.91 27.72
CA ASP A 540 -5.59 -11.92 26.98
C ASP A 540 -6.34 -10.59 26.68
N GLY A 541 -7.52 -10.39 27.28
CA GLY A 541 -8.38 -9.22 27.04
C GLY A 541 -9.15 -9.22 25.71
N SER A 542 -8.94 -10.20 24.85
CA SER A 542 -9.73 -10.37 23.64
C SER A 542 -11.15 -10.85 23.96
N LYS A 543 -12.10 -10.59 23.04
CA LYS A 543 -13.48 -11.06 23.23
C LYS A 543 -13.83 -12.16 22.25
N THR A 544 -14.40 -13.23 22.75
CA THR A 544 -15.10 -14.22 21.92
C THR A 544 -16.57 -13.80 21.81
N ILE A 545 -17.01 -13.56 20.57
CA ILE A 545 -18.35 -13.03 20.25
C ILE A 545 -19.07 -14.09 19.38
N PRO A 546 -19.70 -15.11 19.97
CA PRO A 546 -20.30 -16.21 19.26
C PRO A 546 -21.69 -15.83 18.76
N CYS A 547 -22.00 -16.14 17.50
CA CYS A 547 -23.30 -15.88 16.92
C CYS A 547 -24.16 -17.15 17.03
N TYR A 548 -25.34 -17.06 17.65
CA TYR A 548 -26.29 -18.17 17.72
C TYR A 548 -27.11 -18.32 16.42
N GLN A 549 -27.16 -17.26 15.62
CA GLN A 549 -27.88 -17.20 14.36
C GLN A 549 -27.11 -16.37 13.35
N ILE A 550 -27.08 -16.77 12.08
CA ILE A 550 -26.53 -16.01 10.96
C ILE A 550 -27.68 -15.65 10.03
N GLU A 551 -27.69 -14.41 9.56
CA GLU A 551 -28.66 -13.89 8.61
C GLU A 551 -27.97 -13.26 7.41
N ILE A 552 -28.59 -13.40 6.25
CA ILE A 552 -28.22 -12.76 5.01
C ILE A 552 -29.37 -11.84 4.62
N ALA A 553 -29.09 -10.54 4.46
CA ALA A 553 -30.09 -9.56 4.07
C ALA A 553 -29.65 -8.78 2.82
N ASP A 554 -30.64 -8.36 2.02
CA ASP A 554 -30.41 -7.45 0.89
C ASP A 554 -30.24 -6.00 1.34
N THR A 555 -30.05 -5.08 0.40
CA THR A 555 -29.88 -3.64 0.65
C THR A 555 -31.11 -2.97 1.27
N ALA A 556 -32.28 -3.54 1.11
CA ALA A 556 -33.53 -3.08 1.74
C ALA A 556 -33.71 -3.64 3.16
N GLY A 557 -32.74 -4.44 3.67
CA GLY A 557 -32.80 -5.06 4.99
C GLY A 557 -33.69 -6.31 5.05
N GLN A 558 -34.17 -6.82 3.92
CA GLN A 558 -34.99 -8.03 3.88
C GLN A 558 -34.13 -9.27 4.06
N ILE A 559 -34.47 -10.10 5.06
CA ILE A 559 -33.77 -11.36 5.31
C ILE A 559 -34.06 -12.36 4.19
N LYS A 560 -33.01 -12.76 3.48
CA LYS A 560 -33.07 -13.76 2.39
C LYS A 560 -32.79 -15.17 2.91
N LYS A 561 -31.97 -15.31 3.93
CA LYS A 561 -31.59 -16.60 4.48
C LYS A 561 -31.22 -16.48 5.96
N THR A 562 -31.62 -17.48 6.73
CA THR A 562 -31.28 -17.63 8.14
C THR A 562 -30.65 -18.99 8.36
N TYR A 563 -29.60 -19.05 9.19
CA TYR A 563 -28.92 -20.27 9.62
C TYR A 563 -28.83 -20.33 11.13
N THR A 564 -29.19 -21.47 11.68
CA THR A 564 -29.03 -21.81 13.10
C THR A 564 -28.56 -23.25 13.22
N LYS A 565 -27.88 -23.60 14.29
CA LYS A 565 -27.46 -24.97 14.60
C LYS A 565 -27.56 -25.22 16.10
N ASP A 566 -28.38 -26.19 16.47
CA ASP A 566 -28.67 -26.46 17.87
C ASP A 566 -27.42 -26.77 18.70
N GLY A 567 -27.28 -26.11 19.83
CA GLY A 567 -26.14 -26.26 20.74
C GLY A 567 -24.79 -25.79 20.22
N GLN A 568 -24.76 -25.15 19.07
CA GLN A 568 -23.54 -24.61 18.45
C GLN A 568 -23.70 -23.13 18.10
N TYR A 569 -22.57 -22.47 17.94
CA TYR A 569 -22.46 -21.06 17.62
C TYR A 569 -21.51 -20.89 16.42
N VAL A 570 -21.70 -19.85 15.63
CA VAL A 570 -20.75 -19.46 14.60
C VAL A 570 -19.75 -18.47 15.18
N GLN A 571 -18.49 -18.84 15.14
CA GLN A 571 -17.37 -18.02 15.63
C GLN A 571 -16.90 -17.01 14.57
N SER A 572 -16.75 -17.46 13.34
CA SER A 572 -16.33 -16.66 12.19
C SER A 572 -16.87 -17.22 10.89
N ILE A 573 -16.89 -16.39 9.84
CA ILE A 573 -17.22 -16.80 8.49
C ILE A 573 -16.11 -16.46 7.52
N ARG A 574 -16.10 -17.16 6.39
CA ARG A 574 -15.29 -16.81 5.20
C ARG A 574 -16.16 -16.98 3.96
N ALA A 575 -16.45 -15.87 3.27
CA ALA A 575 -17.14 -15.89 2.00
C ALA A 575 -16.13 -16.20 0.86
N ASN A 576 -16.51 -17.08 -0.06
CA ASN A 576 -15.74 -17.41 -1.25
C ASN A 576 -16.71 -17.70 -2.41
N GLY A 577 -16.77 -16.80 -3.40
CA GLY A 577 -17.79 -16.87 -4.45
C GLY A 577 -19.18 -16.83 -3.83
N ASN A 578 -19.99 -17.85 -4.10
CA ASN A 578 -21.35 -18.01 -3.56
C ASN A 578 -21.44 -18.90 -2.31
N VAL A 579 -20.29 -19.25 -1.69
CA VAL A 579 -20.22 -20.12 -0.51
C VAL A 579 -19.78 -19.31 0.70
N ILE A 580 -20.50 -19.45 1.81
CA ILE A 580 -20.08 -18.95 3.14
C ILE A 580 -19.62 -20.16 3.95
N ASN A 581 -18.34 -20.28 4.21
CA ASN A 581 -17.80 -21.26 5.16
C ASN A 581 -17.80 -20.68 6.56
N MET A 582 -18.27 -21.45 7.53
CA MET A 582 -18.45 -21.05 8.93
C MET A 582 -17.61 -21.93 9.84
N LYS A 583 -16.85 -21.32 10.75
CA LYS A 583 -16.24 -22.02 11.88
C LYS A 583 -17.23 -22.05 13.03
N LEU A 584 -17.47 -23.25 13.55
CA LEU A 584 -18.41 -23.50 14.63
C LEU A 584 -17.69 -23.66 15.97
N CYS A 585 -18.36 -23.25 17.05
CA CYS A 585 -17.89 -23.46 18.41
C CYS A 585 -19.03 -23.89 19.33
N LYS A 586 -18.68 -24.55 20.45
CA LYS A 586 -19.59 -24.93 21.51
C LYS A 586 -19.17 -24.28 22.83
N LYS A 587 -20.14 -23.92 23.66
CA LYS A 587 -19.88 -23.40 24.99
C LYS A 587 -19.39 -24.53 25.87
N SER A 588 -18.28 -24.33 26.57
CA SER A 588 -17.65 -25.26 27.48
C SER A 588 -17.30 -24.51 28.80
N GLY A 589 -18.21 -24.57 29.76
CA GLY A 589 -18.10 -23.75 30.97
C GLY A 589 -18.12 -22.25 30.67
N ALA A 590 -17.06 -21.55 31.04
CA ALA A 590 -16.89 -20.11 30.81
C ALA A 590 -16.18 -19.78 29.46
N SER A 591 -15.86 -20.76 28.65
CA SER A 591 -15.12 -20.60 27.37
C SER A 591 -15.85 -21.28 26.23
N TYR A 592 -15.28 -21.15 25.02
CA TYR A 592 -15.75 -21.81 23.80
C TYR A 592 -14.67 -22.72 23.25
N THR A 593 -15.05 -23.91 22.76
CA THR A 593 -14.18 -24.88 22.09
C THR A 593 -14.63 -25.04 20.65
N GLU A 594 -13.73 -25.33 19.76
CA GLU A 594 -14.04 -25.59 18.35
C GLU A 594 -14.99 -26.79 18.20
N ALA A 595 -15.96 -26.68 17.29
CA ALA A 595 -17.00 -27.68 17.07
C ALA A 595 -17.12 -28.11 15.59
N GLY A 596 -16.11 -27.80 14.77
CA GLY A 596 -16.04 -28.13 13.35
C GLY A 596 -16.44 -26.97 12.43
N GLU A 597 -16.74 -27.31 11.20
CA GLU A 597 -17.09 -26.35 10.15
C GLU A 597 -18.45 -26.70 9.52
N ASP A 598 -19.07 -25.70 8.89
CA ASP A 598 -20.29 -25.86 8.12
C ASP A 598 -20.30 -24.82 6.99
N SER A 599 -21.20 -24.95 6.00
CA SER A 599 -21.27 -24.03 4.89
C SER A 599 -22.70 -23.72 4.45
N ILE A 600 -22.89 -22.52 3.92
CA ILE A 600 -24.12 -22.05 3.29
C ILE A 600 -23.83 -21.74 1.82
N LEU A 601 -24.63 -22.29 0.92
CA LEU A 601 -24.67 -21.90 -0.49
C LEU A 601 -25.69 -20.78 -0.68
N THR A 602 -25.28 -19.70 -1.34
CA THR A 602 -26.20 -18.66 -1.83
C THR A 602 -26.49 -18.87 -3.30
N ALA A 603 -27.64 -18.40 -3.77
CA ALA A 603 -27.96 -18.45 -5.20
C ALA A 603 -26.97 -17.54 -5.96
N THR A 604 -26.31 -18.07 -6.97
CA THR A 604 -25.51 -17.28 -7.91
C THR A 604 -26.47 -16.63 -8.89
N GLN A 605 -26.49 -15.30 -8.95
CA GLN A 605 -26.78 -14.64 -10.22
C GLN A 605 -25.52 -14.84 -11.08
N GLN A 606 -25.56 -15.77 -12.01
CA GLN A 606 -24.61 -15.79 -13.11
C GLN A 606 -24.90 -14.56 -13.97
N GLU A 607 -24.26 -13.44 -13.67
CA GLU A 607 -23.97 -12.48 -14.70
C GLU A 607 -23.00 -13.18 -15.64
N SER A 608 -23.47 -13.53 -16.83
CA SER A 608 -22.58 -13.90 -17.92
C SER A 608 -21.78 -12.65 -18.26
N THR A 609 -20.67 -12.46 -17.56
CA THR A 609 -19.71 -11.40 -17.91
C THR A 609 -19.23 -11.74 -19.31
N LYS A 610 -19.64 -10.94 -20.27
CA LYS A 610 -19.22 -11.07 -21.67
C LYS A 610 -17.70 -10.93 -21.85
N ILE A 611 -17.00 -10.42 -20.82
CA ILE A 611 -15.57 -10.19 -20.77
C ILE A 611 -15.04 -10.79 -19.46
N SER A 612 -13.97 -11.58 -19.55
CA SER A 612 -13.38 -12.27 -18.40
C SER A 612 -11.87 -12.36 -18.50
N TYR A 613 -11.22 -12.59 -17.36
CA TYR A 613 -9.81 -13.01 -17.33
C TYR A 613 -9.72 -14.52 -17.54
N GLU A 614 -8.83 -14.95 -18.41
CA GLU A 614 -8.52 -16.34 -18.64
C GLU A 614 -7.02 -16.61 -18.56
N SER A 615 -6.66 -17.75 -18.00
CA SER A 615 -5.27 -18.22 -18.01
C SER A 615 -5.09 -19.39 -18.97
N ARG A 616 -3.89 -19.46 -19.54
CA ARG A 616 -3.46 -20.60 -20.37
C ARG A 616 -2.07 -21.03 -19.99
N VAL A 617 -1.86 -22.33 -19.93
CA VAL A 617 -0.52 -22.89 -19.84
C VAL A 617 0.04 -23.03 -21.25
N THR A 618 1.16 -22.37 -21.49
CA THR A 618 1.85 -22.41 -22.78
C THR A 618 2.50 -23.78 -23.03
N SER A 619 2.96 -24.02 -24.26
CA SER A 619 3.77 -25.22 -24.61
C SER A 619 5.09 -25.31 -23.81
N LYS A 620 5.52 -24.23 -23.16
CA LYS A 620 6.67 -24.18 -22.26
C LYS A 620 6.28 -24.36 -20.78
N SER A 621 5.06 -24.83 -20.50
CA SER A 621 4.50 -25.00 -19.16
C SER A 621 4.47 -23.73 -18.31
N LEU A 622 4.33 -22.56 -18.94
CA LEU A 622 4.23 -21.26 -18.28
C LEU A 622 2.79 -20.75 -18.36
N THR A 623 2.28 -20.28 -17.23
CA THR A 623 0.94 -19.68 -17.17
C THR A 623 0.99 -18.24 -17.68
N GLU A 624 0.20 -17.93 -18.70
CA GLU A 624 -0.03 -16.59 -19.23
C GLU A 624 -1.50 -16.21 -19.07
N TRP A 625 -1.77 -14.94 -18.90
CA TRP A 625 -3.11 -14.39 -18.72
C TRP A 625 -3.58 -13.58 -19.92
N TYR A 626 -4.90 -13.58 -20.12
CA TYR A 626 -5.58 -12.94 -21.24
C TYR A 626 -6.88 -12.30 -20.77
N ILE A 627 -7.30 -11.23 -21.44
CA ILE A 627 -8.67 -10.75 -21.40
C ILE A 627 -9.42 -11.42 -22.55
N GLN A 628 -10.42 -12.24 -22.23
CA GLN A 628 -11.33 -12.86 -23.19
C GLN A 628 -12.43 -11.86 -23.54
N LEU A 629 -12.53 -11.54 -24.80
CA LEU A 629 -13.60 -10.68 -25.35
C LEU A 629 -14.87 -11.47 -25.62
N PRO A 630 -16.05 -10.81 -25.73
CA PRO A 630 -17.31 -11.50 -25.99
C PRO A 630 -17.26 -12.37 -27.25
N SER A 631 -17.86 -13.54 -27.23
CA SER A 631 -17.93 -14.45 -28.38
C SER A 631 -18.66 -13.87 -29.60
N SER A 632 -19.47 -12.83 -29.38
CA SER A 632 -20.12 -12.06 -30.46
C SER A 632 -19.19 -11.09 -31.18
N PHE A 633 -17.99 -10.87 -30.62
CA PHE A 633 -16.97 -9.98 -31.19
C PHE A 633 -15.94 -10.80 -31.96
N THR A 634 -15.63 -10.38 -33.18
CA THR A 634 -14.56 -10.98 -34.01
C THR A 634 -13.42 -9.97 -34.16
N MET A 635 -12.26 -10.35 -33.67
CA MET A 635 -11.03 -9.56 -33.86
C MET A 635 -10.38 -9.98 -35.19
N GLU A 636 -10.35 -9.10 -36.18
CA GLU A 636 -9.77 -9.41 -37.49
C GLU A 636 -8.23 -9.36 -37.47
N ALA A 637 -7.66 -8.47 -36.67
CA ALA A 637 -6.22 -8.27 -36.53
C ALA A 637 -5.90 -7.78 -35.13
N ALA A 638 -4.61 -7.75 -34.77
CA ALA A 638 -4.15 -7.09 -33.53
C ALA A 638 -4.62 -5.63 -33.49
N PRO A 639 -5.05 -5.11 -32.32
CA PRO A 639 -5.55 -3.74 -32.20
C PRO A 639 -4.48 -2.71 -32.56
N LYS A 640 -4.90 -1.64 -33.24
CA LYS A 640 -4.01 -0.51 -33.52
C LYS A 640 -3.80 0.32 -32.26
N LYS A 641 -2.55 0.75 -32.03
CA LYS A 641 -2.22 1.70 -30.96
C LYS A 641 -2.62 3.11 -31.38
N GLU A 642 -3.35 3.82 -30.55
CA GLU A 642 -3.69 5.22 -30.70
C GLU A 642 -3.09 6.03 -29.55
N ALA A 643 -2.59 7.23 -29.85
CA ALA A 643 -2.09 8.14 -28.84
C ALA A 643 -3.25 8.61 -27.95
N GLY A 644 -3.03 8.61 -26.65
CA GLY A 644 -3.97 9.15 -25.69
C GLY A 644 -3.93 10.66 -25.56
N PRO A 645 -4.67 11.23 -24.60
CA PRO A 645 -4.65 12.65 -24.32
C PRO A 645 -3.25 13.14 -24.01
N SER A 646 -2.81 14.16 -24.71
CA SER A 646 -1.53 14.85 -24.42
C SER A 646 -1.70 16.04 -23.48
N THR A 647 -2.96 16.38 -23.18
CA THR A 647 -3.35 17.54 -22.37
C THR A 647 -4.26 17.11 -21.26
N VAL A 648 -4.11 17.73 -20.09
CA VAL A 648 -4.98 17.58 -18.94
C VAL A 648 -5.60 18.95 -18.62
N TYR A 649 -6.91 18.95 -18.40
CA TYR A 649 -7.62 20.12 -17.88
C TYR A 649 -7.64 20.06 -16.36
N TYR A 650 -6.80 20.86 -15.72
CA TYR A 650 -6.67 20.91 -14.27
C TYR A 650 -7.76 21.79 -13.66
N SER A 651 -8.45 21.27 -12.67
CA SER A 651 -9.51 22.00 -11.96
C SER A 651 -8.96 23.05 -11.00
N GLY A 652 -7.71 22.95 -10.60
CA GLY A 652 -7.09 23.75 -9.56
C GLY A 652 -7.71 23.52 -8.16
N ARG A 653 -8.42 22.42 -7.98
CA ARG A 653 -9.12 22.06 -6.74
C ARG A 653 -8.22 21.25 -5.84
N TYR A 654 -7.90 21.81 -4.70
CA TYR A 654 -7.04 21.22 -3.69
C TYR A 654 -7.88 20.85 -2.47
N VAL A 655 -7.76 19.60 -2.02
CA VAL A 655 -8.37 19.10 -0.79
C VAL A 655 -7.33 18.35 0.02
N ARG A 656 -7.04 18.81 1.22
CA ARG A 656 -6.07 18.11 2.09
C ARG A 656 -6.74 16.95 2.80
N LEU A 657 -6.17 15.76 2.63
CA LEU A 657 -6.56 14.58 3.40
C LEU A 657 -5.95 14.69 4.80
N GLU A 658 -6.80 14.55 5.82
CA GLU A 658 -6.33 14.48 7.19
C GLU A 658 -5.69 13.12 7.45
N GLN A 659 -4.57 13.11 8.17
CA GLN A 659 -3.94 11.88 8.64
C GLN A 659 -4.90 11.13 9.57
N PRO A 660 -5.00 9.79 9.46
CA PRO A 660 -5.84 9.01 10.35
C PRO A 660 -5.35 9.16 11.80
N ALA A 661 -6.26 9.53 12.70
CA ALA A 661 -5.97 9.76 14.12
C ALA A 661 -5.59 8.47 14.89
N ARG A 662 -5.66 7.30 14.27
CA ARG A 662 -5.50 6.02 14.91
C ARG A 662 -4.17 5.36 14.60
N THR A 663 -3.52 4.81 15.64
CA THR A 663 -2.29 4.03 15.46
C THR A 663 -2.60 2.72 14.73
N LYS A 664 -2.02 2.54 13.57
CA LYS A 664 -1.92 1.27 12.86
C LYS A 664 -0.52 0.70 13.00
N TYR A 665 -0.42 -0.61 12.82
CA TYR A 665 0.84 -1.35 12.79
C TYR A 665 0.98 -1.99 11.41
N TYR A 666 2.03 -1.62 10.69
CA TYR A 666 2.31 -2.14 9.36
C TYR A 666 3.38 -3.21 9.46
N VAL A 667 3.22 -4.28 8.70
CA VAL A 667 4.24 -5.30 8.49
C VAL A 667 5.05 -4.90 7.27
N SER A 668 6.33 -4.59 7.49
CA SER A 668 7.28 -4.34 6.41
C SER A 668 8.13 -5.59 6.19
N ALA A 669 7.92 -6.24 5.06
CA ALA A 669 8.65 -7.44 4.64
C ALA A 669 8.79 -7.45 3.12
N LEU A 670 9.72 -8.24 2.59
CA LEU A 670 9.94 -8.34 1.14
C LEU A 670 10.17 -7.00 0.44
N GLY A 671 10.74 -6.02 1.18
CA GLY A 671 11.01 -4.68 0.68
C GLY A 671 9.79 -3.76 0.52
N ARG A 672 8.63 -4.15 1.05
CA ARG A 672 7.36 -3.40 0.96
C ARG A 672 6.50 -3.59 2.22
N ILE A 673 5.47 -2.77 2.37
CA ILE A 673 4.42 -3.05 3.34
C ILE A 673 3.57 -4.20 2.77
N THR A 674 3.43 -5.28 3.54
CA THR A 674 2.71 -6.50 3.12
C THR A 674 1.37 -6.65 3.81
N ALA A 675 1.16 -5.98 4.94
CA ALA A 675 -0.10 -6.01 5.68
C ALA A 675 -0.16 -4.86 6.71
N SER A 676 -1.37 -4.53 7.16
CA SER A 676 -1.60 -3.60 8.26
C SER A 676 -2.58 -4.17 9.29
N TYR A 677 -2.38 -3.80 10.55
CA TYR A 677 -3.17 -4.31 11.68
C TYR A 677 -3.47 -3.20 12.69
N GLU A 678 -4.59 -3.30 13.38
CA GLU A 678 -4.90 -2.45 14.53
C GLU A 678 -4.26 -2.96 15.84
N SER A 679 -3.77 -4.19 15.86
CA SER A 679 -3.16 -4.87 17.00
C SER A 679 -1.67 -5.13 16.74
N ALA A 680 -0.81 -4.62 17.62
CA ALA A 680 0.62 -4.89 17.56
C ALA A 680 0.92 -6.41 17.62
N ARG A 681 0.18 -7.18 18.42
CA ARG A 681 0.33 -8.64 18.52
C ARG A 681 0.07 -9.34 17.18
N ALA A 682 -1.00 -8.94 16.46
CA ALA A 682 -1.32 -9.52 15.16
C ALA A 682 -0.23 -9.17 14.11
N ALA A 683 0.21 -7.92 14.12
CA ALA A 683 1.30 -7.47 13.26
C ALA A 683 2.61 -8.22 13.54
N ILE A 684 2.97 -8.41 14.82
CA ILE A 684 4.19 -9.13 15.22
C ILE A 684 4.14 -10.59 14.73
N LYS A 685 3.00 -11.27 14.92
CA LYS A 685 2.84 -12.65 14.45
C LYS A 685 3.04 -12.78 12.95
N GLU A 686 2.51 -11.83 12.19
CA GLU A 686 2.66 -11.84 10.74
C GLU A 686 4.07 -11.44 10.31
N ALA A 687 4.67 -10.44 10.95
CA ALA A 687 6.05 -10.04 10.69
C ALA A 687 7.04 -11.17 11.01
N ASP A 688 6.83 -11.92 12.08
CA ASP A 688 7.66 -13.07 12.42
C ASP A 688 7.58 -14.15 11.34
N ARG A 689 6.37 -14.44 10.83
CA ARG A 689 6.16 -15.39 9.73
C ARG A 689 6.85 -14.97 8.44
N GLN A 690 6.86 -13.67 8.12
CA GLN A 690 7.44 -13.11 6.90
C GLN A 690 8.93 -12.70 7.05
N MET A 691 9.54 -12.91 8.21
CA MET A 691 10.88 -12.40 8.56
C MET A 691 11.01 -10.88 8.34
N GLY A 692 9.92 -10.16 8.62
CA GLY A 692 9.82 -8.72 8.46
C GLY A 692 9.98 -7.97 9.78
N VAL A 693 9.62 -6.69 9.77
CA VAL A 693 9.56 -5.78 10.91
C VAL A 693 8.15 -5.23 11.08
N VAL A 694 7.78 -4.87 12.30
CA VAL A 694 6.54 -4.12 12.57
C VAL A 694 6.89 -2.65 12.75
N ILE A 695 6.25 -1.80 11.99
CA ILE A 695 6.38 -0.34 12.06
C ILE A 695 5.03 0.29 12.44
N SER A 696 5.08 1.39 13.17
CA SER A 696 3.90 2.20 13.49
C SER A 696 3.48 3.06 12.29
N SER A 697 2.34 3.75 12.41
CA SER A 697 1.91 4.77 11.43
C SER A 697 2.89 5.94 11.28
N LYS A 698 3.79 6.12 12.26
CA LYS A 698 4.92 7.05 12.20
C LYS A 698 6.22 6.41 11.72
N GLN A 699 6.15 5.23 11.08
CA GLN A 699 7.31 4.47 10.56
C GLN A 699 8.36 4.07 11.63
N GLN A 700 8.00 4.18 12.92
CA GLN A 700 8.86 3.73 14.01
C GLN A 700 8.86 2.21 14.09
N ILE A 701 10.03 1.59 14.27
CA ILE A 701 10.12 0.15 14.52
C ILE A 701 9.51 -0.16 15.88
N VAL A 702 8.41 -0.91 15.87
CA VAL A 702 7.73 -1.42 17.06
C VAL A 702 8.30 -2.78 17.45
N TRP A 703 8.65 -3.58 16.44
CA TRP A 703 9.21 -4.90 16.63
C TRP A 703 10.06 -5.31 15.42
N GLU A 704 11.17 -5.92 15.70
CA GLU A 704 12.05 -6.55 14.72
C GLU A 704 12.43 -7.94 15.24
N ARG A 705 12.45 -8.95 14.36
CA ARG A 705 12.96 -10.26 14.74
C ARG A 705 14.42 -10.12 15.15
N SER A 706 14.69 -10.22 16.45
CA SER A 706 16.04 -10.11 16.96
C SER A 706 16.89 -11.29 16.47
N GLY A 707 17.89 -11.02 15.67
CA GLY A 707 19.07 -11.86 15.67
C GLY A 707 19.75 -11.78 17.05
N SER A 708 20.78 -12.56 17.27
CA SER A 708 21.63 -12.57 18.50
C SER A 708 22.11 -11.19 18.98
N PHE A 709 21.78 -10.17 18.27
CA PHE A 709 22.18 -8.77 18.38
C PHE A 709 21.80 -8.08 19.69
N LEU A 710 20.64 -8.41 20.27
CA LEU A 710 20.26 -7.83 21.58
C LEU A 710 20.99 -8.47 22.76
N MET A 711 21.61 -9.61 22.59
CA MET A 711 22.35 -10.27 23.67
C MET A 711 23.71 -9.62 23.98
N ASN A 712 24.31 -8.92 23.01
CA ASN A 712 25.65 -8.34 23.19
C ASN A 712 25.67 -6.98 23.92
N ASN A 713 24.53 -6.30 24.04
CA ASN A 713 24.41 -5.01 24.74
C ASN A 713 23.81 -5.10 26.14
N ILE A 714 23.57 -6.30 26.65
CA ILE A 714 23.11 -6.51 28.03
C ILE A 714 24.33 -6.65 28.97
N GLY A 715 25.36 -5.88 28.74
CA GLY A 715 26.42 -5.70 29.72
C GLY A 715 25.88 -5.04 30.97
N GLY A 716 25.85 -5.78 32.11
CA GLY A 716 25.38 -5.28 33.39
C GLY A 716 23.95 -5.68 33.79
N LEU A 717 23.27 -6.55 33.06
CA LEU A 717 22.00 -7.13 33.51
C LEU A 717 22.25 -8.01 34.75
N GLU A 718 21.71 -7.60 35.88
CA GLU A 718 21.74 -8.42 37.10
C GLU A 718 20.76 -9.59 36.93
N MET A 719 21.31 -10.77 36.65
CA MET A 719 20.51 -11.96 36.35
C MET A 719 19.73 -12.41 37.58
N THR A 720 18.42 -12.42 37.47
CA THR A 720 17.49 -12.95 38.48
C THR A 720 16.85 -14.24 37.97
N LYS A 721 16.94 -15.28 38.75
CA LYS A 721 16.34 -16.59 38.43
C LYS A 721 14.90 -16.67 38.94
N GLU A 722 14.08 -17.43 38.21
CA GLU A 722 12.77 -17.85 38.73
C GLU A 722 12.91 -18.75 39.96
N GLY A 723 11.89 -18.77 40.79
CA GLY A 723 11.85 -19.53 42.03
C GLY A 723 11.77 -18.63 43.27
N ASN A 724 11.47 -19.19 44.44
CA ASN A 724 11.32 -18.44 45.70
C ASN A 724 10.31 -17.26 45.61
N GLY A 725 9.22 -17.43 44.86
CA GLY A 725 8.17 -16.42 44.68
C GLY A 725 8.41 -15.46 43.51
N VAL A 726 9.41 -15.69 42.70
CA VAL A 726 9.67 -14.93 41.44
C VAL A 726 9.24 -15.77 40.25
N SER A 727 8.31 -15.26 39.46
CA SER A 727 7.91 -15.87 38.17
C SER A 727 8.87 -15.52 37.05
N ASN A 728 8.88 -16.30 35.97
CA ASN A 728 9.68 -16.03 34.75
C ASN A 728 9.45 -14.59 34.25
N LEU A 729 8.19 -14.17 34.15
CA LEU A 729 7.84 -12.84 33.63
C LEU A 729 8.23 -11.75 34.65
N GLY A 730 8.08 -12.03 35.97
CA GLY A 730 8.55 -11.13 37.02
C GLY A 730 10.07 -10.95 37.03
N ALA A 731 10.81 -12.02 36.80
CA ALA A 731 12.26 -11.97 36.67
C ALA A 731 12.70 -11.14 35.44
N CYS A 732 12.07 -11.36 34.28
CA CYS A 732 12.34 -10.58 33.08
C CYS A 732 12.01 -9.09 33.26
N ALA A 733 10.84 -8.78 33.83
CA ALA A 733 10.43 -7.40 34.09
C ALA A 733 11.38 -6.71 35.09
N TYR A 734 11.79 -7.42 36.14
CA TYR A 734 12.77 -6.93 37.10
C TYR A 734 14.11 -6.57 36.45
N MET A 735 14.65 -7.48 35.63
CA MET A 735 15.92 -7.27 34.94
C MET A 735 15.87 -6.03 34.02
N ILE A 736 14.79 -5.86 33.25
CA ILE A 736 14.62 -4.72 32.34
C ILE A 736 14.45 -3.41 33.12
N LEU A 737 13.62 -3.38 34.15
CA LEU A 737 13.37 -2.16 34.93
C LEU A 737 14.61 -1.74 35.72
N LYS A 738 15.34 -2.71 36.29
CA LYS A 738 16.57 -2.43 37.02
C LYS A 738 17.67 -1.90 36.12
N GLN A 739 17.80 -2.42 34.90
CA GLN A 739 18.75 -1.89 33.90
C GLN A 739 18.43 -0.44 33.53
N ASN A 740 17.15 -0.06 33.54
CA ASN A 740 16.71 1.31 33.30
C ASN A 740 16.68 2.16 34.59
N HIS A 741 17.41 1.75 35.64
CA HIS A 741 17.57 2.47 36.91
C HIS A 741 16.30 2.63 37.75
N PHE A 742 15.26 1.80 37.51
CA PHE A 742 14.09 1.76 38.40
C PHE A 742 14.37 0.92 39.64
N THR A 743 13.96 1.41 40.82
CA THR A 743 14.01 0.65 42.06
C THR A 743 12.76 -0.20 42.15
N VAL A 744 12.90 -1.52 41.96
CA VAL A 744 11.80 -2.49 41.93
C VAL A 744 12.20 -3.78 42.66
N ASP A 745 11.22 -4.54 43.12
CA ASP A 745 11.40 -5.87 43.71
C ASP A 745 10.83 -6.95 42.77
N ALA A 746 11.60 -8.02 42.54
CA ALA A 746 11.23 -9.08 41.62
C ALA A 746 10.02 -9.89 42.09
N LYS A 747 9.82 -10.01 43.43
CA LYS A 747 8.65 -10.72 44.03
C LYS A 747 7.39 -9.88 43.91
N GLU A 748 7.48 -8.57 44.12
CA GLU A 748 6.36 -7.64 43.92
C GLU A 748 5.92 -7.62 42.47
N LEU A 749 6.84 -7.57 41.51
CA LEU A 749 6.53 -7.67 40.07
C LEU A 749 5.89 -9.01 39.72
N SER A 750 6.34 -10.09 40.35
CA SER A 750 5.76 -11.42 40.12
C SER A 750 4.36 -11.54 40.74
N ALA A 751 4.11 -10.92 41.88
CA ALA A 751 2.80 -10.86 42.52
C ALA A 751 1.82 -9.99 41.73
N ALA A 752 2.26 -8.82 41.22
CA ALA A 752 1.47 -7.96 40.36
C ALA A 752 1.07 -8.65 39.05
N ASN A 753 1.98 -9.40 38.45
CA ASN A 753 1.67 -10.23 37.28
C ASN A 753 0.64 -11.33 37.55
N LYS A 754 0.71 -11.99 38.73
CA LYS A 754 -0.25 -13.00 39.08
C LYS A 754 -1.67 -12.43 39.22
N SER A 755 -1.80 -11.22 39.76
CA SER A 755 -3.08 -10.53 39.87
C SER A 755 -3.66 -10.08 38.51
N ILE A 756 -2.82 -9.81 37.52
CA ILE A 756 -3.25 -9.49 36.13
C ILE A 756 -3.74 -10.74 35.37
N TYR A 757 -3.22 -11.92 35.72
CA TYR A 757 -3.68 -13.19 35.11
C TYR A 757 -4.89 -13.80 35.82
N GLU A 758 -5.15 -13.39 37.07
CA GLU A 758 -6.31 -13.84 37.84
C GLU A 758 -7.55 -12.92 37.74
N MET A 759 -7.40 -11.72 37.13
CA MET A 759 -8.50 -10.83 36.72
C MET A 759 -8.93 -11.12 35.27
#